data_f3e7a10ceb16018295e3aeaecece15ea
#
_entry.id   f3e7a10ceb16018295e3aeaecece15ea
#
_cell.length_a   1.000
_cell.length_b   1.000
_cell.length_c   1.000
_cell.angle_alpha   90.00
_cell.angle_beta   90.00
_cell.angle_gamma   90.00
#
_symmetry.space_group_name_H-M   'P 1'
#
loop_
_entity.id
_entity.type
_entity.pdbx_description
1 polymer ?
#
loop_
_entity_poly.entity_id
_entity_poly.type
_entity_poly.pdbx_seq_one_letter_code
_entity_poly.pdbx_strand_id
1 'polypeptide(L)'
;MSNAAPATVSRIEPANWYAGMKNPTLQLMLTGNGIREAEVTTDYPGAKIDSLVRLESPNYLLVYLNLSGAQPGDMKLRITFSKGKKGKKAIVTYPLLKREKAGEERMGFTNKDVLYMLMPDRFAQGHRDSKPVKMKTQYAIDRSQPSLRHGGDLEGIRQHLDYFTELGVTALWFTPVLENDSPDNNGASTYHGYATTDYYKVDPRFGTNEEYRRLTDEAHQKGLKIVMDMIFNHCGMEHPWVSDLPSQDWLNAPEWLAAPKQAPTAVAEGQSTTYAGGINDLYLQTSYKLTPVVDPYASEIDKRETVDGWFVPSMPDLNQRNPHVMRYLIQNSIWWIETIGIDGIRMDTYPYADAKGMASWMKELNQEYPNFNVVGESWVTEPAFTAALQKDSRITPPYMLGCKPCPAANNSKPCPKANDNKPCPVANNSKHCPRVCDNIADTPTPPNTWLNTVMDFSFFDRLNAAKYEETDPWWNGMNRIYNNFVYDYLYPNPKSVLAFLDNHDTDRFLGDGKDSLMLKQALALLLTINRIPQLYYGTEIMMNGTKAVTDGNVRKDFPGGFPGDERSAFTKEGRTKEENSMFRWLSKVLHWRQQSKAVTEGRQVQFTPYKGVYVMAHQLPTCAQAATCAQAATCPQATTCGSPNQPGTATPAGATVPGASASGSNVLLILNGTSKPATFNAERYKELWPAGQQATITAREVTSGRKYDITKDFTLSPRQTLLLEY
;
A
#
# COMPACT_ATOMS: atom_id res chain seq x y z
N MET A 1 -31.69 -33.50 -27.10
CA MET A 1 -31.50 -33.41 -25.63
C MET A 1 -29.99 -33.37 -25.39
N SER A 2 -29.41 -32.21 -25.07
CA SER A 2 -27.98 -32.10 -24.75
C SER A 2 -27.73 -32.83 -23.44
N ASN A 3 -26.85 -33.82 -23.46
CA ASN A 3 -26.35 -34.44 -22.22
C ASN A 3 -25.58 -33.37 -21.44
N ALA A 4 -26.27 -32.61 -20.56
CA ALA A 4 -25.62 -31.72 -19.64
C ALA A 4 -24.67 -32.55 -18.76
N ALA A 5 -23.43 -32.09 -18.64
CA ALA A 5 -22.46 -32.74 -17.76
C ALA A 5 -23.00 -32.81 -16.32
N PRO A 6 -22.71 -33.89 -15.57
CA PRO A 6 -23.28 -34.08 -14.24
C PRO A 6 -22.82 -32.95 -13.30
N ALA A 7 -23.71 -32.46 -12.45
CA ALA A 7 -23.43 -31.45 -11.43
C ALA A 7 -22.27 -31.89 -10.52
N THR A 8 -21.31 -30.98 -10.27
CA THR A 8 -20.08 -31.25 -9.52
C THR A 8 -19.70 -30.04 -8.68
N VAL A 9 -18.87 -30.25 -7.65
CA VAL A 9 -18.11 -29.18 -6.97
C VAL A 9 -16.71 -29.23 -7.52
N SER A 10 -16.24 -28.17 -8.13
CA SER A 10 -14.88 -28.05 -8.65
C SER A 10 -13.97 -27.25 -7.71
N ARG A 11 -14.54 -26.28 -6.98
CA ARG A 11 -13.79 -25.40 -6.09
C ARG A 11 -14.66 -24.87 -4.95
N ILE A 12 -14.03 -24.60 -3.80
CA ILE A 12 -14.62 -23.88 -2.66
C ILE A 12 -13.64 -22.78 -2.26
N GLU A 13 -14.14 -21.57 -2.12
CA GLU A 13 -13.33 -20.40 -1.74
C GLU A 13 -13.95 -19.67 -0.55
N PRO A 14 -13.13 -19.38 0.49
CA PRO A 14 -11.77 -19.87 0.72
C PRO A 14 -11.72 -21.40 0.90
N ALA A 15 -10.55 -22.01 0.66
CA ALA A 15 -10.38 -23.46 0.77
C ALA A 15 -10.39 -23.98 2.22
N ASN A 16 -10.14 -23.12 3.19
CA ASN A 16 -10.21 -23.34 4.63
C ASN A 16 -10.55 -22.03 5.33
N TRP A 17 -10.93 -22.11 6.60
CA TRP A 17 -11.16 -20.92 7.42
C TRP A 17 -10.60 -21.10 8.84
N TYR A 18 -10.75 -20.09 9.69
CA TYR A 18 -10.21 -20.07 11.05
C TYR A 18 -11.34 -19.94 12.07
N ALA A 19 -11.28 -20.73 13.15
CA ALA A 19 -12.20 -20.63 14.26
C ALA A 19 -11.88 -19.41 15.14
N GLY A 20 -12.90 -18.83 15.76
CA GLY A 20 -12.73 -17.75 16.73
C GLY A 20 -12.49 -16.38 16.10
N MET A 21 -12.88 -16.16 14.84
CA MET A 21 -12.90 -14.82 14.24
C MET A 21 -13.97 -13.95 14.91
N LYS A 22 -13.69 -12.64 15.09
CA LYS A 22 -14.66 -11.69 15.69
C LYS A 22 -15.94 -11.58 14.86
N ASN A 23 -15.81 -11.57 13.53
CA ASN A 23 -16.96 -11.75 12.65
C ASN A 23 -17.16 -13.26 12.39
N PRO A 24 -18.20 -13.87 12.97
CA PRO A 24 -18.42 -15.31 12.81
C PRO A 24 -19.00 -15.71 11.46
N THR A 25 -19.33 -14.74 10.60
CA THR A 25 -19.96 -15.00 9.30
C THR A 25 -18.91 -15.37 8.26
N LEU A 26 -19.01 -16.59 7.74
CA LEU A 26 -18.20 -17.10 6.64
C LEU A 26 -19.06 -17.24 5.38
N GLN A 27 -18.67 -16.60 4.29
CA GLN A 27 -19.19 -16.85 2.94
C GLN A 27 -18.28 -17.86 2.26
N LEU A 28 -18.84 -18.99 1.83
CA LEU A 28 -18.16 -19.91 0.92
C LEU A 28 -18.73 -19.73 -0.48
N MET A 29 -17.86 -19.51 -1.47
CA MET A 29 -18.21 -19.56 -2.87
C MET A 29 -17.93 -20.97 -3.38
N LEU A 30 -18.99 -21.71 -3.69
CA LEU A 30 -18.91 -23.01 -4.33
C LEU A 30 -19.01 -22.82 -5.84
N THR A 31 -18.01 -23.30 -6.56
CA THR A 31 -17.99 -23.29 -8.03
C THR A 31 -18.09 -24.72 -8.55
N GLY A 32 -18.90 -24.92 -9.59
CA GLY A 32 -19.07 -26.21 -10.23
C GLY A 32 -20.23 -26.23 -11.20
N ASN A 33 -20.20 -27.14 -12.16
CA ASN A 33 -21.26 -27.26 -13.15
C ASN A 33 -22.61 -27.50 -12.48
N GLY A 34 -23.58 -26.61 -12.67
CA GLY A 34 -24.94 -26.70 -12.14
C GLY A 34 -25.05 -26.67 -10.60
N ILE A 35 -24.05 -26.15 -9.91
CA ILE A 35 -24.01 -26.12 -8.43
C ILE A 35 -25.07 -25.21 -7.82
N ARG A 36 -25.57 -24.22 -8.55
CA ARG A 36 -26.56 -23.25 -8.08
C ARG A 36 -27.79 -23.90 -7.42
N GLU A 37 -28.27 -25.00 -7.97
CA GLU A 37 -29.48 -25.67 -7.50
C GLU A 37 -29.20 -26.66 -6.35
N ALA A 38 -27.94 -26.77 -5.90
CA ALA A 38 -27.62 -27.69 -4.83
C ALA A 38 -28.16 -27.23 -3.47
N GLU A 39 -28.44 -28.20 -2.60
CA GLU A 39 -28.69 -28.00 -1.18
C GLU A 39 -27.40 -28.35 -0.42
N VAL A 40 -27.04 -27.52 0.55
CA VAL A 40 -25.85 -27.73 1.39
C VAL A 40 -26.30 -27.84 2.85
N THR A 41 -25.79 -28.84 3.56
CA THR A 41 -26.05 -29.04 4.98
C THR A 41 -24.75 -29.39 5.72
N THR A 42 -24.70 -29.07 7.01
CA THR A 42 -23.63 -29.51 7.92
C THR A 42 -24.24 -29.85 9.27
N ASP A 43 -23.63 -30.80 9.97
CA ASP A 43 -23.93 -31.16 11.37
C ASP A 43 -22.76 -30.85 12.28
N TYR A 44 -21.81 -30.01 11.82
CA TYR A 44 -20.64 -29.64 12.59
C TYR A 44 -21.03 -28.82 13.83
N PRO A 45 -20.59 -29.22 15.04
CA PRO A 45 -20.95 -28.52 16.27
C PRO A 45 -20.53 -27.05 16.24
N GLY A 46 -21.46 -26.15 16.55
CA GLY A 46 -21.22 -24.72 16.57
C GLY A 46 -21.20 -24.03 15.19
N ALA A 47 -21.40 -24.78 14.11
CA ALA A 47 -21.57 -24.21 12.78
C ALA A 47 -23.05 -24.32 12.35
N LYS A 48 -23.57 -23.23 11.76
CA LYS A 48 -24.94 -23.18 11.21
C LYS A 48 -24.92 -22.54 9.84
N ILE A 49 -25.61 -23.14 8.88
CA ILE A 49 -25.87 -22.50 7.59
C ILE A 49 -27.04 -21.52 7.77
N ASP A 50 -26.76 -20.24 7.57
CA ASP A 50 -27.73 -19.18 7.69
C ASP A 50 -28.51 -18.98 6.38
N SER A 51 -27.82 -19.05 5.23
CA SER A 51 -28.46 -18.91 3.93
C SER A 51 -27.66 -19.56 2.79
N LEU A 52 -28.38 -19.87 1.71
CA LEU A 52 -27.85 -20.24 0.40
C LEU A 52 -28.24 -19.15 -0.59
N VAL A 53 -27.29 -18.48 -1.22
CA VAL A 53 -27.55 -17.48 -2.26
C VAL A 53 -27.24 -18.10 -3.61
N ARG A 54 -28.29 -18.27 -4.41
CA ARG A 54 -28.22 -18.82 -5.76
C ARG A 54 -27.98 -17.67 -6.73
N LEU A 55 -26.75 -17.58 -7.23
CA LEU A 55 -26.37 -16.52 -8.16
C LEU A 55 -27.00 -16.73 -9.55
N GLU A 56 -26.87 -15.77 -10.45
CA GLU A 56 -27.48 -15.83 -11.78
C GLU A 56 -26.86 -16.94 -12.64
N SER A 57 -25.53 -17.09 -12.61
CA SER A 57 -24.87 -18.22 -13.25
C SER A 57 -25.25 -19.55 -12.56
N PRO A 58 -25.54 -20.59 -13.33
CA PRO A 58 -25.81 -21.93 -12.78
C PRO A 58 -24.60 -22.56 -12.09
N ASN A 59 -23.42 -22.00 -12.24
CA ASN A 59 -22.15 -22.57 -11.82
C ASN A 59 -21.62 -22.03 -10.49
N TYR A 60 -22.39 -21.15 -9.82
CA TYR A 60 -22.00 -20.55 -8.54
C TYR A 60 -23.12 -20.64 -7.50
N LEU A 61 -22.72 -20.99 -6.28
CA LEU A 61 -23.58 -20.99 -5.11
C LEU A 61 -22.81 -20.40 -3.92
N LEU A 62 -23.37 -19.39 -3.25
CA LEU A 62 -22.81 -18.89 -2.01
C LEU A 62 -23.49 -19.56 -0.82
N VAL A 63 -22.67 -20.03 0.12
CA VAL A 63 -23.11 -20.61 1.39
C VAL A 63 -22.64 -19.70 2.51
N TYR A 64 -23.59 -19.13 3.23
CA TYR A 64 -23.30 -18.33 4.42
C TYR A 64 -23.41 -19.19 5.66
N LEU A 65 -22.29 -19.27 6.41
CA LEU A 65 -22.21 -19.99 7.67
C LEU A 65 -22.01 -19.02 8.83
N ASN A 66 -22.63 -19.31 9.93
CA ASN A 66 -22.31 -18.73 11.23
C ASN A 66 -21.44 -19.72 12.01
N LEU A 67 -20.26 -19.29 12.43
CA LEU A 67 -19.25 -20.10 13.12
C LEU A 67 -19.04 -19.66 14.57
N SER A 68 -19.96 -18.92 15.18
CA SER A 68 -19.80 -18.32 16.52
C SER A 68 -19.47 -19.31 17.64
N GLY A 69 -19.86 -20.58 17.49
CA GLY A 69 -19.59 -21.65 18.48
C GLY A 69 -18.63 -22.74 17.97
N ALA A 70 -18.17 -22.62 16.73
CA ALA A 70 -17.38 -23.67 16.09
C ALA A 70 -15.96 -23.72 16.60
N GLN A 71 -15.47 -24.93 16.90
CA GLN A 71 -14.07 -25.19 17.27
C GLN A 71 -13.27 -25.63 16.03
N PRO A 72 -11.93 -25.58 16.07
CA PRO A 72 -11.12 -26.13 14.99
C PRO A 72 -11.39 -27.63 14.74
N GLY A 73 -11.39 -28.02 13.47
CA GLY A 73 -11.60 -29.42 13.04
C GLY A 73 -12.12 -29.52 11.60
N ASP A 74 -12.39 -30.72 11.16
CA ASP A 74 -12.83 -31.04 9.81
C ASP A 74 -14.37 -30.98 9.70
N MET A 75 -14.90 -29.86 9.22
CA MET A 75 -16.31 -29.67 8.98
C MET A 75 -16.74 -30.40 7.70
N LYS A 76 -17.76 -31.26 7.77
CA LYS A 76 -18.30 -31.93 6.60
C LYS A 76 -19.48 -31.17 6.02
N LEU A 77 -19.32 -30.71 4.78
CA LEU A 77 -20.38 -30.11 3.98
C LEU A 77 -21.00 -31.21 3.12
N ARG A 78 -22.31 -31.49 3.35
CA ARG A 78 -23.09 -32.45 2.55
C ARG A 78 -23.83 -31.68 1.47
N ILE A 79 -23.51 -31.96 0.21
CA ILE A 79 -24.01 -31.26 -0.96
C ILE A 79 -24.91 -32.22 -1.75
N THR A 80 -26.17 -31.82 -1.98
CA THR A 80 -27.16 -32.59 -2.75
C THR A 80 -27.52 -31.79 -3.99
N PHE A 81 -27.24 -32.33 -5.18
CA PHE A 81 -27.33 -31.64 -6.48
C PHE A 81 -28.71 -31.61 -7.13
N SER A 82 -29.70 -32.31 -6.62
CA SER A 82 -31.06 -32.25 -7.15
C SER A 82 -32.10 -32.39 -6.06
N LYS A 83 -33.26 -31.76 -6.26
CA LYS A 83 -34.43 -31.94 -5.38
C LYS A 83 -35.01 -33.36 -5.54
N GLY A 84 -34.99 -34.16 -4.46
CA GLY A 84 -35.64 -35.44 -4.37
C GLY A 84 -34.78 -36.60 -3.87
N LYS A 85 -35.41 -37.76 -3.56
CA LYS A 85 -34.78 -38.94 -2.93
C LYS A 85 -33.64 -39.61 -3.72
N LYS A 86 -33.44 -39.27 -4.99
CA LYS A 86 -32.40 -39.83 -5.88
C LYS A 86 -31.33 -38.81 -6.31
N GLY A 87 -31.23 -37.66 -5.67
CA GLY A 87 -30.19 -36.63 -5.99
C GLY A 87 -28.77 -37.17 -5.77
N LYS A 88 -27.84 -36.83 -6.70
CA LYS A 88 -26.42 -37.09 -6.51
C LYS A 88 -25.94 -36.32 -5.26
N LYS A 89 -25.16 -36.98 -4.41
CA LYS A 89 -24.64 -36.42 -3.19
C LYS A 89 -23.12 -36.36 -3.23
N ALA A 90 -22.55 -35.30 -2.69
CA ALA A 90 -21.11 -35.20 -2.40
C ALA A 90 -20.92 -34.81 -0.92
N ILE A 91 -19.83 -35.26 -0.34
CA ILE A 91 -19.37 -34.81 0.98
C ILE A 91 -18.01 -34.19 0.76
N VAL A 92 -17.87 -32.93 1.15
CA VAL A 92 -16.61 -32.21 1.13
C VAL A 92 -16.16 -31.98 2.57
N THR A 93 -14.94 -32.35 2.88
CA THR A 93 -14.29 -32.00 4.14
C THR A 93 -13.74 -30.58 4.02
N TYR A 94 -14.22 -29.71 4.88
CA TYR A 94 -13.80 -28.31 4.92
C TYR A 94 -13.02 -28.04 6.21
N PRO A 95 -11.70 -27.71 6.12
CA PRO A 95 -10.89 -27.48 7.29
C PRO A 95 -11.27 -26.16 7.99
N LEU A 96 -11.59 -26.23 9.27
CA LEU A 96 -11.70 -25.09 10.16
C LEU A 96 -10.47 -25.09 11.07
N LEU A 97 -9.52 -24.21 10.81
CA LEU A 97 -8.20 -24.23 11.42
C LEU A 97 -8.19 -23.46 12.75
N LYS A 98 -7.23 -23.78 13.59
CA LYS A 98 -6.88 -22.96 14.75
C LYS A 98 -6.04 -21.77 14.28
N ARG A 99 -6.31 -20.60 14.82
CA ARG A 99 -5.46 -19.40 14.61
C ARG A 99 -4.12 -19.58 15.31
N GLU A 100 -3.05 -19.13 14.69
CA GLU A 100 -1.69 -19.15 15.28
C GLU A 100 -1.49 -18.02 16.29
N LYS A 101 -2.08 -16.84 16.00
CA LYS A 101 -1.99 -15.64 16.83
C LYS A 101 -3.37 -15.03 17.02
N ALA A 102 -3.61 -14.42 18.17
CA ALA A 102 -4.77 -13.56 18.35
C ALA A 102 -4.67 -12.31 17.45
N GLY A 103 -5.80 -11.68 17.15
CA GLY A 103 -5.80 -10.51 16.27
C GLY A 103 -4.98 -9.35 16.81
N GLU A 104 -4.97 -9.16 18.11
CA GLU A 104 -4.21 -8.13 18.82
C GLU A 104 -2.69 -8.35 18.79
N GLU A 105 -2.25 -9.59 18.57
CA GLU A 105 -0.82 -9.97 18.49
C GLU A 105 -0.23 -9.77 17.09
N ARG A 106 -1.08 -9.52 16.08
CA ARG A 106 -0.62 -9.25 14.72
C ARG A 106 -0.24 -7.80 14.59
N MET A 107 1.09 -7.57 14.61
CA MET A 107 1.69 -6.23 14.60
C MET A 107 2.06 -5.82 13.19
N GLY A 108 1.50 -4.70 12.71
CA GLY A 108 1.82 -4.11 11.41
C GLY A 108 3.13 -3.33 11.38
N PHE A 109 3.43 -2.78 10.21
CA PHE A 109 4.52 -1.83 10.04
C PHE A 109 4.12 -0.43 10.52
N THR A 110 5.11 0.36 10.94
CA THR A 110 4.93 1.72 11.46
C THR A 110 6.02 2.65 10.95
N ASN A 111 6.04 3.91 11.40
CA ASN A 111 7.16 4.83 11.12
C ASN A 111 8.51 4.41 11.75
N LYS A 112 8.54 3.35 12.55
CA LYS A 112 9.79 2.73 13.01
C LYS A 112 10.41 1.84 11.94
N ASP A 113 9.60 1.38 11.01
CA ASP A 113 10.02 0.51 9.91
C ASP A 113 10.53 1.32 8.70
N VAL A 114 11.28 0.65 7.85
CA VAL A 114 11.63 1.10 6.50
C VAL A 114 11.23 -0.01 5.55
N LEU A 115 10.30 0.29 4.65
CA LEU A 115 9.82 -0.65 3.65
C LEU A 115 10.78 -0.70 2.46
N TYR A 116 11.13 -1.90 2.02
CA TYR A 116 11.88 -2.13 0.79
C TYR A 116 10.93 -2.76 -0.24
N MET A 117 10.55 -1.97 -1.21
CA MET A 117 9.65 -2.39 -2.29
C MET A 117 10.45 -3.04 -3.40
N LEU A 118 10.06 -4.24 -3.82
CA LEU A 118 10.69 -4.97 -4.91
C LEU A 118 9.68 -5.68 -5.81
N MET A 119 10.13 -6.00 -7.02
CA MET A 119 9.38 -6.81 -7.99
C MET A 119 9.96 -8.22 -8.03
N PRO A 120 9.21 -9.26 -7.62
CA PRO A 120 9.72 -10.64 -7.61
C PRO A 120 10.31 -11.06 -8.95
N ASP A 121 9.62 -10.79 -10.06
CA ASP A 121 10.06 -11.13 -11.41
C ASP A 121 11.43 -10.54 -11.79
N ARG A 122 11.85 -9.42 -11.15
CA ARG A 122 13.03 -8.63 -11.51
C ARG A 122 14.15 -8.70 -10.47
N PHE A 123 13.92 -9.36 -9.34
CA PHE A 123 14.87 -9.31 -8.23
C PHE A 123 15.88 -10.47 -8.26
N ALA A 124 15.41 -11.71 -8.17
CA ALA A 124 16.30 -12.87 -8.22
C ALA A 124 15.53 -14.15 -8.57
N GLN A 125 16.19 -15.05 -9.31
CA GLN A 125 15.70 -16.37 -9.66
C GLN A 125 16.29 -17.42 -8.71
N GLY A 126 15.44 -18.07 -7.91
CA GLY A 126 15.82 -19.14 -7.00
C GLY A 126 15.62 -20.54 -7.58
N HIS A 127 14.53 -20.75 -8.33
CA HIS A 127 14.18 -22.02 -8.96
C HIS A 127 14.87 -22.18 -10.34
N ARG A 128 16.20 -22.33 -10.34
CA ARG A 128 17.00 -22.34 -11.57
C ARG A 128 16.79 -23.58 -12.45
N ASP A 129 16.39 -24.70 -11.84
CA ASP A 129 16.23 -26.00 -12.51
C ASP A 129 14.76 -26.41 -12.67
N SER A 130 13.81 -25.52 -12.39
CA SER A 130 12.39 -25.82 -12.48
C SER A 130 11.94 -25.96 -13.93
N LYS A 131 11.07 -26.95 -14.19
CA LYS A 131 10.41 -27.07 -15.49
C LYS A 131 9.48 -25.88 -15.71
N PRO A 132 9.34 -25.40 -16.98
CA PRO A 132 8.39 -24.36 -17.30
C PRO A 132 6.99 -24.71 -16.80
N VAL A 133 6.38 -23.80 -16.05
CA VAL A 133 5.01 -23.97 -15.57
C VAL A 133 4.06 -23.76 -16.75
N LYS A 134 3.15 -24.70 -16.96
CA LYS A 134 2.14 -24.61 -18.02
C LYS A 134 1.01 -23.69 -17.55
N MET A 135 0.85 -22.54 -18.18
CA MET A 135 -0.20 -21.55 -17.95
C MET A 135 -1.05 -21.38 -19.22
N LYS A 136 -2.22 -20.75 -19.10
CA LYS A 136 -3.04 -20.37 -20.27
C LYS A 136 -2.26 -19.41 -21.18
N THR A 137 -1.65 -18.38 -20.58
CA THR A 137 -0.79 -17.42 -21.26
C THR A 137 0.64 -17.87 -21.09
N GLN A 138 1.20 -18.46 -22.14
CA GLN A 138 2.59 -18.89 -22.14
C GLN A 138 3.47 -17.81 -22.75
N TYR A 139 4.10 -17.03 -21.89
CA TYR A 139 5.15 -16.13 -22.31
C TYR A 139 6.51 -16.77 -22.04
N ALA A 140 7.40 -16.68 -23.02
CA ALA A 140 8.80 -17.04 -22.81
C ALA A 140 9.40 -16.13 -21.73
N ILE A 141 10.27 -16.67 -20.91
CA ILE A 141 11.18 -15.86 -20.10
C ILE A 141 12.23 -15.29 -21.04
N ASP A 142 12.24 -13.97 -21.17
CA ASP A 142 13.20 -13.26 -22.03
C ASP A 142 13.62 -11.93 -21.40
N ARG A 143 14.77 -11.92 -20.76
CA ARG A 143 15.33 -10.75 -20.08
C ARG A 143 15.78 -9.64 -21.02
N SER A 144 15.87 -9.91 -22.32
CA SER A 144 16.17 -8.88 -23.34
C SER A 144 14.95 -8.01 -23.65
N GLN A 145 13.73 -8.47 -23.28
CA GLN A 145 12.47 -7.82 -23.55
C GLN A 145 11.87 -7.23 -22.27
N PRO A 146 11.87 -5.90 -22.10
CA PRO A 146 11.43 -5.25 -20.85
C PRO A 146 10.00 -5.57 -20.40
N SER A 147 9.11 -5.93 -21.33
CA SER A 147 7.69 -6.24 -21.09
C SER A 147 7.40 -7.74 -20.96
N LEU A 148 8.43 -8.60 -21.01
CA LEU A 148 8.27 -10.02 -20.74
C LEU A 148 8.69 -10.39 -19.33
N ARG A 149 8.40 -11.61 -18.91
CA ARG A 149 8.87 -12.15 -17.64
C ARG A 149 10.38 -12.41 -17.69
N HIS A 150 11.06 -12.09 -16.59
CA HIS A 150 12.49 -12.31 -16.43
C HIS A 150 12.81 -13.54 -15.55
N GLY A 151 11.80 -14.03 -14.81
CA GLY A 151 11.88 -15.31 -14.12
C GLY A 151 12.39 -15.25 -12.69
N GLY A 152 12.41 -14.10 -12.06
CA GLY A 152 12.59 -13.98 -10.60
C GLY A 152 11.41 -14.56 -9.85
N ASP A 153 11.61 -15.04 -8.61
CA ASP A 153 10.64 -15.79 -7.84
C ASP A 153 10.81 -15.60 -6.31
N LEU A 154 9.88 -16.17 -5.54
CA LEU A 154 9.89 -16.08 -4.07
C LEU A 154 11.10 -16.79 -3.44
N GLU A 155 11.55 -17.87 -4.05
CA GLU A 155 12.75 -18.59 -3.60
C GLU A 155 14.01 -17.75 -3.77
N GLY A 156 14.12 -16.99 -4.88
CA GLY A 156 15.21 -16.04 -5.11
C GLY A 156 15.25 -14.94 -4.05
N ILE A 157 14.09 -14.42 -3.67
CA ILE A 157 14.00 -13.44 -2.57
C ILE A 157 14.43 -14.08 -1.26
N ARG A 158 13.96 -15.30 -0.94
CA ARG A 158 14.28 -16.04 0.28
C ARG A 158 15.78 -16.27 0.43
N GLN A 159 16.46 -16.62 -0.66
CA GLN A 159 17.91 -16.83 -0.67
C GLN A 159 18.72 -15.56 -0.39
N HIS A 160 18.10 -14.37 -0.51
CA HIS A 160 18.76 -13.08 -0.31
C HIS A 160 18.27 -12.31 0.93
N LEU A 161 17.62 -12.98 1.89
CA LEU A 161 17.11 -12.31 3.10
C LEU A 161 18.23 -11.61 3.90
N ASP A 162 19.45 -12.14 3.89
CA ASP A 162 20.59 -11.54 4.57
C ASP A 162 21.04 -10.21 3.95
N TYR A 163 20.83 -10.02 2.65
CA TYR A 163 21.09 -8.76 1.97
C TYR A 163 20.25 -7.61 2.57
N PHE A 164 18.96 -7.87 2.84
CA PHE A 164 18.07 -6.86 3.40
C PHE A 164 18.44 -6.50 4.84
N THR A 165 18.85 -7.47 5.63
CA THR A 165 19.33 -7.22 7.00
C THR A 165 20.68 -6.51 7.02
N GLU A 166 21.62 -6.84 6.11
CA GLU A 166 22.87 -6.10 5.92
C GLU A 166 22.60 -4.64 5.53
N LEU A 167 21.64 -4.40 4.65
CA LEU A 167 21.23 -3.05 4.27
C LEU A 167 20.60 -2.30 5.44
N GLY A 168 19.80 -2.96 6.26
CA GLY A 168 19.14 -2.39 7.44
C GLY A 168 17.69 -1.96 7.20
N VAL A 169 17.00 -2.51 6.19
CA VAL A 169 15.54 -2.38 6.04
C VAL A 169 14.82 -3.34 6.98
N THR A 170 13.56 -3.07 7.30
CA THR A 170 12.82 -3.83 8.33
C THR A 170 11.52 -4.43 7.81
N ALA A 171 11.11 -4.10 6.60
CA ALA A 171 9.92 -4.66 5.96
C ALA A 171 10.14 -4.81 4.47
N LEU A 172 9.63 -5.89 3.90
CA LEU A 172 9.66 -6.17 2.46
C LEU A 172 8.25 -6.06 1.90
N TRP A 173 8.10 -5.29 0.84
CA TRP A 173 6.86 -5.18 0.06
C TRP A 173 7.12 -5.67 -1.35
N PHE A 174 6.41 -6.72 -1.75
CA PHE A 174 6.48 -7.30 -3.09
C PHE A 174 5.33 -6.76 -3.95
N THR A 175 5.59 -6.46 -5.25
CA THR A 175 4.46 -6.35 -6.19
C THR A 175 3.64 -7.64 -6.16
N PRO A 176 2.36 -7.63 -6.62
CA PRO A 176 1.47 -8.74 -6.38
C PRO A 176 2.04 -10.09 -6.80
N VAL A 177 1.92 -11.08 -5.92
CA VAL A 177 2.40 -12.46 -6.13
C VAL A 177 1.28 -13.43 -6.46
N LEU A 178 0.03 -12.99 -6.47
CA LEU A 178 -1.12 -13.81 -6.82
C LEU A 178 -1.09 -14.24 -8.28
N GLU A 179 -1.75 -15.36 -8.59
CA GLU A 179 -1.85 -15.88 -9.94
C GLU A 179 -2.38 -14.79 -10.88
N ASN A 180 -1.69 -14.62 -12.01
CA ASN A 180 -1.87 -13.50 -12.90
C ASN A 180 -1.62 -13.98 -14.35
N ASP A 181 -2.43 -14.97 -14.73
CA ASP A 181 -2.38 -15.66 -16.01
C ASP A 181 -3.24 -14.94 -17.06
N SER A 182 -2.95 -13.65 -17.27
CA SER A 182 -3.65 -12.77 -18.19
C SER A 182 -2.66 -11.99 -19.05
N PRO A 183 -2.94 -11.73 -20.34
CA PRO A 183 -2.17 -10.77 -21.11
C PRO A 183 -2.50 -9.34 -20.67
N ASP A 184 -1.58 -8.41 -20.94
CA ASP A 184 -1.87 -6.99 -20.90
C ASP A 184 -2.65 -6.54 -22.17
N ASN A 185 -2.96 -5.25 -22.26
CA ASN A 185 -3.70 -4.69 -23.39
C ASN A 185 -2.97 -4.82 -24.74
N ASN A 186 -1.65 -5.01 -24.73
CA ASN A 186 -0.81 -5.15 -25.93
C ASN A 186 -0.52 -6.64 -26.23
N GLY A 187 -1.11 -7.57 -25.47
CA GLY A 187 -0.82 -9.00 -25.60
C GLY A 187 0.49 -9.43 -24.96
N ALA A 188 1.19 -8.53 -24.23
CA ALA A 188 2.39 -8.86 -23.49
C ALA A 188 2.07 -9.49 -22.12
N SER A 189 3.09 -9.96 -21.42
CA SER A 189 2.94 -10.57 -20.10
C SER A 189 2.64 -9.53 -19.02
N THR A 190 1.65 -9.82 -18.15
CA THR A 190 1.40 -9.04 -16.94
C THR A 190 2.38 -9.41 -15.81
N TYR A 191 3.69 -9.41 -16.11
CA TYR A 191 4.78 -9.78 -15.19
C TYR A 191 4.76 -9.00 -13.87
N HIS A 192 4.12 -7.86 -13.86
CA HIS A 192 3.99 -6.97 -12.70
C HIS A 192 3.03 -7.47 -11.61
N GLY A 193 2.11 -8.41 -11.94
CA GLY A 193 1.22 -9.06 -10.98
C GLY A 193 -0.16 -8.41 -10.78
N TYR A 194 -0.45 -7.25 -11.41
CA TYR A 194 -1.68 -6.49 -11.13
C TYR A 194 -2.95 -6.99 -11.86
N ALA A 195 -2.87 -8.03 -12.69
CA ALA A 195 -4.04 -8.61 -13.38
C ALA A 195 -4.41 -9.98 -12.78
N THR A 196 -4.85 -10.00 -11.53
CA THR A 196 -5.12 -11.20 -10.74
C THR A 196 -6.15 -12.11 -11.41
N THR A 197 -5.82 -13.41 -11.56
CA THR A 197 -6.72 -14.45 -12.09
C THR A 197 -7.12 -15.49 -11.04
N ASP A 198 -6.47 -15.51 -9.87
CA ASP A 198 -6.85 -16.31 -8.71
C ASP A 198 -6.46 -15.58 -7.41
N TYR A 199 -7.45 -15.25 -6.58
CA TYR A 199 -7.25 -14.49 -5.35
C TYR A 199 -6.72 -15.32 -4.16
N TYR A 200 -6.71 -16.65 -4.25
CA TYR A 200 -6.29 -17.55 -3.16
C TYR A 200 -5.03 -18.35 -3.48
N LYS A 201 -4.36 -18.02 -4.57
CA LYS A 201 -3.21 -18.79 -5.06
C LYS A 201 -2.07 -17.89 -5.48
N VAL A 202 -0.88 -18.20 -5.02
CA VAL A 202 0.37 -17.62 -5.56
C VAL A 202 0.55 -18.05 -7.00
N ASP A 203 1.02 -17.16 -7.87
CA ASP A 203 1.36 -17.47 -9.24
C ASP A 203 2.42 -18.59 -9.27
N PRO A 204 2.14 -19.71 -9.91
CA PRO A 204 3.09 -20.85 -9.90
C PRO A 204 4.42 -20.55 -10.57
N ARG A 205 4.56 -19.43 -11.28
CA ARG A 205 5.84 -18.94 -11.79
C ARG A 205 6.67 -18.22 -10.71
N PHE A 206 6.03 -17.73 -9.65
CA PHE A 206 6.68 -17.18 -8.47
C PHE A 206 6.88 -18.21 -7.36
N GLY A 207 6.09 -19.29 -7.35
CA GLY A 207 6.13 -20.33 -6.32
C GLY A 207 4.77 -20.82 -5.89
N THR A 208 4.67 -21.26 -4.64
CA THR A 208 3.45 -21.79 -4.03
C THR A 208 3.05 -20.98 -2.78
N ASN A 209 1.84 -21.20 -2.27
CA ASN A 209 1.39 -20.63 -1.00
C ASN A 209 2.32 -21.06 0.16
N GLU A 210 2.78 -22.31 0.14
CA GLU A 210 3.69 -22.88 1.13
C GLU A 210 5.07 -22.25 1.07
N GLU A 211 5.58 -21.95 -0.12
CA GLU A 211 6.84 -21.23 -0.30
C GLU A 211 6.73 -19.77 0.16
N TYR A 212 5.61 -19.13 -0.10
CA TYR A 212 5.36 -17.79 0.43
C TYR A 212 5.31 -17.81 1.97
N ARG A 213 4.64 -18.81 2.56
CA ARG A 213 4.64 -18.99 4.01
C ARG A 213 6.06 -19.19 4.54
N ARG A 214 6.84 -20.08 3.94
CA ARG A 214 8.23 -20.33 4.34
C ARG A 214 9.10 -19.07 4.25
N LEU A 215 8.98 -18.30 3.15
CA LEU A 215 9.67 -17.02 3.00
C LEU A 215 9.30 -16.07 4.15
N THR A 216 8.01 -15.98 4.50
CA THR A 216 7.53 -15.11 5.58
C THR A 216 8.08 -15.56 6.94
N ASP A 217 8.06 -16.85 7.24
CA ASP A 217 8.57 -17.38 8.50
C ASP A 217 10.09 -17.13 8.66
N GLU A 218 10.88 -17.31 7.58
CA GLU A 218 12.32 -17.04 7.60
C GLU A 218 12.62 -15.53 7.65
N ALA A 219 11.81 -14.70 7.00
CA ALA A 219 11.90 -13.24 7.11
C ALA A 219 11.66 -12.78 8.56
N HIS A 220 10.64 -13.31 9.23
CA HIS A 220 10.35 -13.03 10.63
C HIS A 220 11.49 -13.45 11.57
N GLN A 221 12.13 -14.59 11.33
CA GLN A 221 13.31 -15.02 12.10
C GLN A 221 14.47 -14.03 11.99
N LYS A 222 14.54 -13.28 10.90
CA LYS A 222 15.54 -12.23 10.67
C LYS A 222 15.06 -10.83 11.07
N GLY A 223 13.86 -10.71 11.67
CA GLY A 223 13.27 -9.43 12.08
C GLY A 223 12.70 -8.60 10.94
N LEU A 224 12.47 -9.21 9.77
CA LEU A 224 11.87 -8.57 8.61
C LEU A 224 10.36 -8.83 8.58
N LYS A 225 9.56 -7.79 8.37
CA LYS A 225 8.13 -7.87 8.14
C LYS A 225 7.81 -8.09 6.66
N ILE A 226 6.66 -8.68 6.38
CA ILE A 226 6.17 -8.88 5.01
C ILE A 226 4.91 -8.07 4.78
N VAL A 227 4.92 -7.26 3.72
CA VAL A 227 3.78 -6.46 3.25
C VAL A 227 3.33 -7.02 1.91
N MET A 228 2.07 -7.45 1.86
CA MET A 228 1.46 -8.02 0.65
C MET A 228 0.74 -6.93 -0.16
N ASP A 229 0.97 -6.91 -1.46
CA ASP A 229 0.22 -6.07 -2.39
C ASP A 229 -1.08 -6.76 -2.78
N MET A 230 -2.22 -6.08 -2.62
CA MET A 230 -3.54 -6.60 -2.94
C MET A 230 -4.29 -5.65 -3.87
N ILE A 231 -5.11 -6.23 -4.75
CA ILE A 231 -5.89 -5.52 -5.76
C ILE A 231 -7.37 -5.83 -5.53
N PHE A 232 -8.15 -4.83 -5.03
CA PHE A 232 -9.59 -4.97 -4.82
C PHE A 232 -10.42 -4.21 -5.84
N ASN A 233 -9.78 -3.33 -6.62
CA ASN A 233 -10.44 -2.55 -7.65
C ASN A 233 -10.85 -3.40 -8.84
N HIS A 234 -9.97 -4.25 -9.34
CA HIS A 234 -10.17 -5.00 -10.58
C HIS A 234 -9.61 -6.42 -10.51
N CYS A 235 -9.93 -7.23 -11.49
CA CYS A 235 -9.29 -8.54 -11.73
C CYS A 235 -8.65 -8.56 -13.12
N GLY A 236 -7.94 -9.64 -13.47
CA GLY A 236 -7.45 -9.86 -14.83
C GLY A 236 -8.55 -10.32 -15.77
N MET A 237 -8.44 -10.01 -17.06
CA MET A 237 -9.41 -10.40 -18.10
C MET A 237 -9.60 -11.92 -18.21
N GLU A 238 -8.58 -12.72 -17.87
CA GLU A 238 -8.65 -14.19 -17.89
C GLU A 238 -9.12 -14.79 -16.55
N HIS A 239 -9.57 -13.94 -15.59
CA HIS A 239 -10.19 -14.44 -14.38
C HIS A 239 -11.45 -15.25 -14.72
N PRO A 240 -11.72 -16.42 -14.10
CA PRO A 240 -12.88 -17.25 -14.40
C PRO A 240 -14.23 -16.51 -14.35
N TRP A 241 -14.37 -15.51 -13.50
CA TRP A 241 -15.58 -14.68 -13.41
C TRP A 241 -15.87 -13.90 -14.71
N VAL A 242 -14.85 -13.55 -15.48
CA VAL A 242 -15.04 -12.79 -16.73
C VAL A 242 -15.69 -13.65 -17.81
N SER A 243 -15.36 -14.94 -17.87
CA SER A 243 -15.96 -15.88 -18.82
C SER A 243 -17.32 -16.44 -18.36
N ASP A 244 -17.60 -16.41 -17.06
CA ASP A 244 -18.83 -16.90 -16.44
C ASP A 244 -19.15 -16.03 -15.21
N LEU A 245 -19.83 -14.90 -15.44
CA LEU A 245 -20.17 -13.95 -14.37
C LEU A 245 -21.06 -14.61 -13.32
N PRO A 246 -20.68 -14.59 -12.05
CA PRO A 246 -21.54 -15.09 -10.98
C PRO A 246 -22.92 -14.41 -10.93
N SER A 247 -22.95 -13.07 -11.10
CA SER A 247 -24.14 -12.24 -11.33
C SER A 247 -23.79 -11.06 -12.22
N GLN A 248 -24.76 -10.41 -12.87
CA GLN A 248 -24.53 -9.29 -13.78
C GLN A 248 -23.91 -8.08 -13.07
N ASP A 249 -24.16 -7.93 -11.78
CA ASP A 249 -23.60 -6.88 -10.94
C ASP A 249 -22.30 -7.28 -10.20
N TRP A 250 -21.63 -8.36 -10.64
CA TRP A 250 -20.33 -8.79 -10.10
C TRP A 250 -19.19 -7.84 -10.51
N LEU A 251 -19.26 -7.37 -11.76
CA LEU A 251 -18.37 -6.35 -12.32
C LEU A 251 -19.16 -5.06 -12.56
N ASN A 252 -18.45 -3.93 -12.56
CA ASN A 252 -18.97 -2.68 -13.11
C ASN A 252 -18.87 -2.71 -14.64
N ALA A 253 -19.86 -2.14 -15.34
CA ALA A 253 -19.94 -2.12 -16.79
C ALA A 253 -19.76 -3.51 -17.47
N PRO A 254 -20.49 -4.57 -17.06
CA PRO A 254 -20.31 -5.92 -17.59
C PRO A 254 -20.72 -6.01 -19.08
N GLU A 255 -21.49 -5.05 -19.59
CA GLU A 255 -21.88 -4.94 -21.00
C GLU A 255 -20.68 -4.86 -21.94
N TRP A 256 -19.54 -4.40 -21.43
CA TRP A 256 -18.33 -4.34 -22.23
C TRP A 256 -17.71 -5.70 -22.56
N LEU A 257 -18.00 -6.72 -21.79
CA LEU A 257 -17.60 -8.09 -22.13
C LEU A 257 -18.15 -8.55 -23.47
N ALA A 258 -19.31 -8.01 -23.86
CA ALA A 258 -19.96 -8.30 -25.14
C ALA A 258 -19.56 -7.34 -26.26
N ALA A 259 -18.86 -6.23 -25.97
CA ALA A 259 -18.43 -5.29 -26.98
C ALA A 259 -17.37 -5.91 -27.92
N PRO A 260 -17.40 -5.58 -29.23
CA PRO A 260 -16.36 -6.06 -30.12
C PRO A 260 -15.01 -5.59 -29.63
N LYS A 261 -14.12 -6.54 -29.33
CA LYS A 261 -12.74 -6.23 -28.98
C LYS A 261 -12.05 -5.62 -30.20
N GLN A 262 -12.02 -4.30 -30.31
CA GLN A 262 -11.18 -3.65 -31.29
C GLN A 262 -9.74 -3.94 -30.87
N ALA A 263 -8.98 -4.58 -31.76
CA ALA A 263 -7.55 -4.77 -31.56
C ALA A 263 -6.93 -3.38 -31.33
N PRO A 264 -6.08 -3.21 -30.31
CA PRO A 264 -5.38 -1.95 -30.13
C PRO A 264 -4.62 -1.65 -31.43
N THR A 265 -4.85 -0.48 -32.02
CA THR A 265 -4.00 0.02 -33.10
C THR A 265 -2.58 0.07 -32.56
N ALA A 266 -1.66 -0.61 -33.22
CA ALA A 266 -0.26 -0.66 -32.81
C ALA A 266 0.23 0.77 -32.54
N VAL A 267 0.58 1.05 -31.29
CA VAL A 267 1.18 2.32 -30.90
C VAL A 267 2.59 2.28 -31.46
N ALA A 268 2.96 3.27 -32.25
CA ALA A 268 4.31 3.38 -32.78
C ALA A 268 5.32 3.43 -31.63
N GLU A 269 6.44 2.72 -31.81
CA GLU A 269 7.56 2.71 -30.84
C GLU A 269 7.91 4.15 -30.44
N GLY A 270 7.89 4.43 -29.13
CA GLY A 270 8.26 5.74 -28.56
C GLY A 270 7.10 6.68 -28.23
N GLN A 271 5.85 6.32 -28.48
CA GLN A 271 4.71 7.04 -27.91
C GLN A 271 4.34 6.43 -26.56
N SER A 272 4.23 7.31 -25.55
CA SER A 272 3.62 6.98 -24.26
C SER A 272 2.31 6.23 -24.51
N THR A 273 2.09 5.14 -23.82
CA THR A 273 0.84 4.38 -23.77
C THR A 273 -0.31 5.18 -23.12
N THR A 274 -0.31 6.48 -23.26
CA THR A 274 -1.49 7.30 -23.06
C THR A 274 -2.48 6.84 -24.13
N TYR A 275 -3.41 6.05 -23.69
CA TYR A 275 -4.53 5.43 -24.38
C TYR A 275 -5.24 6.37 -25.37
N ALA A 276 -4.53 6.76 -26.42
CA ALA A 276 -5.06 7.56 -27.52
C ALA A 276 -5.62 6.61 -28.57
N GLY A 277 -6.72 5.98 -28.27
CA GLY A 277 -7.33 5.13 -29.27
C GLY A 277 -8.65 4.53 -28.86
N GLY A 278 -9.75 5.19 -29.14
CA GLY A 278 -11.02 4.56 -29.40
C GLY A 278 -11.81 3.95 -28.24
N ILE A 279 -11.29 3.92 -27.02
CA ILE A 279 -12.01 3.41 -25.84
C ILE A 279 -12.83 4.51 -25.19
N ASN A 280 -12.46 5.77 -25.37
CA ASN A 280 -13.13 6.94 -24.79
C ASN A 280 -14.60 7.10 -25.20
N ASP A 281 -15.05 6.42 -26.22
CA ASP A 281 -16.44 6.49 -26.67
C ASP A 281 -17.39 5.60 -25.84
N LEU A 282 -16.88 4.79 -24.91
CA LEU A 282 -17.68 3.74 -24.27
C LEU A 282 -17.90 3.92 -22.77
N TYR A 283 -17.39 4.98 -22.11
CA TYR A 283 -17.55 5.22 -20.66
C TYR A 283 -17.05 4.07 -19.76
N LEU A 284 -16.15 3.22 -20.22
CA LEU A 284 -15.84 1.96 -19.56
C LEU A 284 -14.46 1.96 -18.91
N GLN A 285 -13.55 2.82 -19.38
CA GLN A 285 -12.24 2.99 -18.78
C GLN A 285 -12.26 4.14 -17.78
N THR A 286 -11.57 3.96 -16.63
CA THR A 286 -11.41 5.06 -15.67
C THR A 286 -10.76 6.28 -16.32
N SER A 287 -11.17 7.47 -15.89
CA SER A 287 -10.54 8.72 -16.33
C SER A 287 -9.12 8.91 -15.77
N TYR A 288 -8.65 8.05 -14.88
CA TYR A 288 -7.42 8.17 -14.07
C TYR A 288 -7.31 9.44 -13.22
N LYS A 289 -8.31 10.28 -13.24
CA LYS A 289 -8.35 11.53 -12.46
C LYS A 289 -9.17 11.27 -11.20
N LEU A 290 -8.51 11.26 -10.05
CA LEU A 290 -9.19 11.08 -8.77
C LEU A 290 -9.90 12.35 -8.27
N THR A 291 -9.58 13.50 -8.86
CA THR A 291 -10.19 14.79 -8.48
C THR A 291 -11.71 14.84 -8.67
N PRO A 292 -12.36 14.21 -9.67
CA PRO A 292 -13.81 14.24 -9.80
C PRO A 292 -14.56 13.71 -8.57
N VAL A 293 -14.00 12.77 -7.82
CA VAL A 293 -14.66 12.22 -6.62
C VAL A 293 -14.67 13.19 -5.45
N VAL A 294 -13.82 14.21 -5.45
CA VAL A 294 -13.77 15.24 -4.41
C VAL A 294 -14.24 16.62 -4.90
N ASP A 295 -14.34 16.81 -6.21
CA ASP A 295 -14.79 18.07 -6.81
C ASP A 295 -16.29 18.27 -6.60
N PRO A 296 -16.72 19.33 -5.89
CA PRO A 296 -18.14 19.62 -5.69
C PRO A 296 -18.87 20.00 -7.00
N TYR A 297 -18.15 20.33 -8.06
CA TYR A 297 -18.67 20.76 -9.36
C TYR A 297 -18.55 19.69 -10.43
N ALA A 298 -17.90 18.57 -10.15
CA ALA A 298 -17.72 17.51 -11.13
C ALA A 298 -19.06 16.95 -11.61
N SER A 299 -19.10 16.61 -12.91
CA SER A 299 -20.25 15.95 -13.50
C SER A 299 -20.43 14.52 -12.91
N GLU A 300 -21.65 14.01 -12.97
CA GLU A 300 -21.92 12.64 -12.52
C GLU A 300 -21.25 11.61 -13.42
N ILE A 301 -21.02 11.94 -14.70
CA ILE A 301 -20.33 11.05 -15.63
C ILE A 301 -18.85 10.92 -15.25
N ASP A 302 -18.15 12.03 -14.95
CA ASP A 302 -16.75 12.01 -14.56
C ASP A 302 -16.54 11.24 -13.25
N LYS A 303 -17.45 11.44 -12.27
CA LYS A 303 -17.42 10.67 -11.02
C LYS A 303 -17.60 9.18 -11.26
N ARG A 304 -18.56 8.82 -12.13
CA ARG A 304 -18.84 7.44 -12.46
C ARG A 304 -17.67 6.80 -13.20
N GLU A 305 -17.11 7.48 -14.19
CA GLU A 305 -15.93 6.99 -14.92
C GLU A 305 -14.73 6.75 -13.99
N THR A 306 -14.56 7.58 -12.97
CA THR A 306 -13.47 7.41 -12.02
C THR A 306 -13.61 6.13 -11.23
N VAL A 307 -14.83 5.78 -10.76
CA VAL A 307 -15.05 4.69 -9.78
C VAL A 307 -15.57 3.42 -10.42
N ASP A 308 -16.36 3.50 -11.51
CA ASP A 308 -16.97 2.35 -12.17
C ASP A 308 -16.24 1.96 -13.46
N GLY A 309 -15.31 2.79 -13.93
CA GLY A 309 -14.54 2.53 -15.14
C GLY A 309 -13.47 1.47 -14.91
N TRP A 310 -13.31 0.56 -15.87
CA TRP A 310 -12.23 -0.41 -15.84
C TRP A 310 -10.87 0.28 -15.83
N PHE A 311 -9.93 -0.21 -15.02
CA PHE A 311 -8.61 0.44 -14.92
C PHE A 311 -7.91 0.48 -16.27
N VAL A 312 -7.89 -0.64 -16.97
CA VAL A 312 -7.54 -0.77 -18.38
C VAL A 312 -8.42 -1.87 -19.01
N PRO A 313 -8.52 -1.99 -20.33
CA PRO A 313 -9.36 -3.02 -20.99
C PRO A 313 -9.07 -4.46 -20.57
N SER A 314 -7.85 -4.77 -20.15
CA SER A 314 -7.46 -6.09 -19.63
C SER A 314 -7.68 -6.27 -18.13
N MET A 315 -8.25 -5.26 -17.44
CA MET A 315 -8.46 -5.25 -15.99
C MET A 315 -9.90 -4.83 -15.65
N PRO A 316 -10.88 -5.75 -15.80
CA PRO A 316 -12.29 -5.51 -15.47
C PRO A 316 -12.49 -5.08 -14.03
N ASP A 317 -13.28 -4.05 -13.84
CA ASP A 317 -13.56 -3.45 -12.53
C ASP A 317 -14.54 -4.27 -11.71
N LEU A 318 -14.20 -4.54 -10.45
CA LEU A 318 -15.05 -5.27 -9.51
C LEU A 318 -16.09 -4.32 -8.89
N ASN A 319 -17.32 -4.80 -8.72
CA ASN A 319 -18.34 -4.00 -8.07
C ASN A 319 -18.33 -4.18 -6.55
N GLN A 320 -17.57 -3.36 -5.84
CA GLN A 320 -17.47 -3.40 -4.37
C GLN A 320 -18.79 -2.98 -3.67
N ARG A 321 -19.79 -2.46 -4.38
CA ARG A 321 -21.14 -2.21 -3.86
C ARG A 321 -21.97 -3.48 -3.77
N ASN A 322 -21.62 -4.53 -4.55
CA ASN A 322 -22.20 -5.85 -4.37
C ASN A 322 -21.69 -6.46 -3.05
N PRO A 323 -22.59 -6.77 -2.09
CA PRO A 323 -22.19 -7.25 -0.77
C PRO A 323 -21.48 -8.60 -0.80
N HIS A 324 -21.73 -9.40 -1.82
CA HIS A 324 -21.11 -10.71 -1.99
C HIS A 324 -19.68 -10.58 -2.51
N VAL A 325 -19.43 -9.67 -3.45
CA VAL A 325 -18.08 -9.31 -3.92
C VAL A 325 -17.28 -8.75 -2.76
N MET A 326 -17.85 -7.77 -2.04
CA MET A 326 -17.14 -7.14 -0.93
C MET A 326 -16.82 -8.15 0.18
N ARG A 327 -17.75 -9.04 0.53
CA ARG A 327 -17.52 -10.10 1.52
C ARG A 327 -16.40 -11.04 1.09
N TYR A 328 -16.35 -11.42 -0.18
CA TYR A 328 -15.28 -12.25 -0.74
C TYR A 328 -13.92 -11.58 -0.58
N LEU A 329 -13.80 -10.29 -0.93
CA LEU A 329 -12.55 -9.53 -0.83
C LEU A 329 -12.10 -9.35 0.63
N ILE A 330 -13.03 -9.04 1.55
CA ILE A 330 -12.73 -8.96 2.99
C ILE A 330 -12.15 -10.28 3.48
N GLN A 331 -12.82 -11.40 3.19
CA GLN A 331 -12.37 -12.72 3.60
C GLN A 331 -11.03 -13.10 2.96
N ASN A 332 -10.79 -12.68 1.73
CA ASN A 332 -9.53 -12.91 1.05
C ASN A 332 -8.35 -12.27 1.82
N SER A 333 -8.48 -11.01 2.24
CA SER A 333 -7.41 -10.36 3.02
C SER A 333 -7.18 -11.05 4.37
N ILE A 334 -8.25 -11.40 5.08
CA ILE A 334 -8.17 -12.13 6.36
C ILE A 334 -7.49 -13.48 6.16
N TRP A 335 -7.85 -14.21 5.09
CA TRP A 335 -7.27 -15.51 4.80
C TRP A 335 -5.76 -15.43 4.57
N TRP A 336 -5.27 -14.43 3.84
CA TRP A 336 -3.84 -14.22 3.62
C TRP A 336 -3.11 -13.84 4.91
N ILE A 337 -3.69 -12.99 5.76
CA ILE A 337 -3.14 -12.64 7.07
C ILE A 337 -2.97 -13.89 7.94
N GLU A 338 -4.00 -14.75 7.99
CA GLU A 338 -3.96 -15.95 8.83
C GLU A 338 -3.10 -17.06 8.23
N THR A 339 -3.13 -17.25 6.90
CA THR A 339 -2.46 -18.35 6.21
C THR A 339 -0.96 -18.12 6.08
N ILE A 340 -0.55 -16.93 5.70
CA ILE A 340 0.86 -16.59 5.43
C ILE A 340 1.52 -15.89 6.62
N GLY A 341 0.73 -15.17 7.42
CA GLY A 341 1.26 -14.41 8.55
C GLY A 341 1.85 -13.05 8.15
N ILE A 342 1.36 -12.45 7.07
CA ILE A 342 1.80 -11.13 6.62
C ILE A 342 1.60 -10.06 7.70
N ASP A 343 2.42 -9.01 7.68
CA ASP A 343 2.44 -7.93 8.68
C ASP A 343 1.81 -6.63 8.15
N GLY A 344 1.43 -6.59 6.90
CA GLY A 344 0.77 -5.44 6.31
C GLY A 344 0.22 -5.71 4.93
N ILE A 345 -0.62 -4.80 4.48
CA ILE A 345 -1.16 -4.78 3.12
C ILE A 345 -0.87 -3.42 2.48
N ARG A 346 -0.41 -3.44 1.23
CA ARG A 346 -0.53 -2.30 0.34
C ARG A 346 -1.73 -2.57 -0.55
N MET A 347 -2.70 -1.68 -0.53
CA MET A 347 -3.89 -1.79 -1.37
C MET A 347 -3.72 -0.92 -2.61
N ASP A 348 -3.67 -1.60 -3.75
CA ASP A 348 -3.56 -1.01 -5.07
C ASP A 348 -4.77 -0.14 -5.39
N THR A 349 -4.55 0.97 -6.11
CA THR A 349 -5.60 1.82 -6.67
C THR A 349 -6.74 2.15 -5.70
N TYR A 350 -6.43 2.36 -4.41
CA TYR A 350 -7.42 2.45 -3.32
C TYR A 350 -8.58 3.41 -3.58
N PRO A 351 -8.38 4.65 -4.10
CA PRO A 351 -9.47 5.61 -4.30
C PRO A 351 -10.33 5.35 -5.55
N TYR A 352 -9.95 4.42 -6.41
CA TYR A 352 -10.75 4.06 -7.59
C TYR A 352 -11.88 3.09 -7.24
N ALA A 353 -11.73 2.30 -6.17
CA ALA A 353 -12.76 1.39 -5.69
C ALA A 353 -13.87 2.14 -4.94
N ASP A 354 -15.06 1.52 -4.79
CA ASP A 354 -16.17 2.11 -4.03
C ASP A 354 -15.77 2.44 -2.59
N ALA A 355 -15.83 3.72 -2.23
CA ALA A 355 -15.35 4.22 -0.94
C ALA A 355 -16.07 3.60 0.27
N LYS A 356 -17.36 3.24 0.15
CA LYS A 356 -18.14 2.62 1.24
C LYS A 356 -17.77 1.16 1.40
N GLY A 357 -17.58 0.46 0.29
CA GLY A 357 -17.06 -0.90 0.27
C GLY A 357 -15.70 -0.96 0.95
N MET A 358 -14.77 -0.10 0.54
CA MET A 358 -13.43 -0.04 1.12
C MET A 358 -13.43 0.36 2.60
N ALA A 359 -14.29 1.30 3.01
CA ALA A 359 -14.45 1.64 4.42
C ALA A 359 -15.00 0.48 5.26
N SER A 360 -15.91 -0.34 4.71
CA SER A 360 -16.44 -1.53 5.38
C SER A 360 -15.36 -2.60 5.57
N TRP A 361 -14.52 -2.82 4.56
CA TRP A 361 -13.35 -3.70 4.65
C TRP A 361 -12.39 -3.24 5.74
N MET A 362 -11.96 -1.97 5.68
CA MET A 362 -11.03 -1.43 6.66
C MET A 362 -11.58 -1.44 8.09
N LYS A 363 -12.89 -1.21 8.26
CA LYS A 363 -13.55 -1.29 9.57
C LYS A 363 -13.45 -2.71 10.13
N GLU A 364 -13.82 -3.72 9.36
CA GLU A 364 -13.77 -5.11 9.80
C GLU A 364 -12.33 -5.56 10.08
N LEU A 365 -11.40 -5.19 9.20
CA LEU A 365 -9.99 -5.52 9.37
C LEU A 365 -9.40 -4.90 10.64
N ASN A 366 -9.66 -3.60 10.89
CA ASN A 366 -9.19 -2.93 12.13
C ASN A 366 -9.86 -3.48 13.40
N GLN A 367 -11.10 -3.98 13.30
CA GLN A 367 -11.75 -4.65 14.42
C GLN A 367 -11.11 -5.99 14.74
N GLU A 368 -10.79 -6.77 13.71
CA GLU A 368 -10.14 -8.08 13.88
C GLU A 368 -8.67 -7.93 14.30
N TYR A 369 -7.94 -7.00 13.66
CA TYR A 369 -6.50 -6.80 13.81
C TYR A 369 -6.17 -5.34 14.14
N PRO A 370 -6.38 -4.90 15.39
CA PRO A 370 -6.28 -3.47 15.77
C PRO A 370 -4.87 -2.88 15.61
N ASN A 371 -3.83 -3.72 15.61
CA ASN A 371 -2.43 -3.34 15.48
C ASN A 371 -1.84 -3.59 14.08
N PHE A 372 -2.64 -4.12 13.16
CA PHE A 372 -2.23 -4.36 11.78
C PHE A 372 -2.25 -3.05 10.97
N ASN A 373 -1.44 -2.96 9.91
CA ASN A 373 -1.38 -1.76 9.10
C ASN A 373 -1.71 -2.03 7.63
N VAL A 374 -2.49 -1.13 7.05
CA VAL A 374 -2.81 -1.10 5.62
C VAL A 374 -2.44 0.26 5.08
N VAL A 375 -1.67 0.29 4.00
CA VAL A 375 -1.41 1.48 3.21
C VAL A 375 -2.21 1.43 1.91
N GLY A 376 -3.00 2.46 1.65
CA GLY A 376 -3.72 2.62 0.38
C GLY A 376 -2.93 3.49 -0.59
N GLU A 377 -2.74 2.99 -1.81
CA GLU A 377 -2.21 3.82 -2.87
C GLU A 377 -3.21 4.93 -3.20
N SER A 378 -2.75 6.17 -3.12
CA SER A 378 -3.55 7.38 -3.37
C SER A 378 -2.77 8.33 -4.25
N TRP A 379 -2.75 8.06 -5.55
CA TRP A 379 -1.93 8.83 -6.51
C TRP A 379 -2.54 10.19 -6.80
N VAL A 380 -2.43 11.08 -5.84
CA VAL A 380 -2.79 12.48 -5.95
C VAL A 380 -1.72 13.34 -5.31
N THR A 381 -1.48 14.51 -5.87
CA THR A 381 -0.46 15.47 -5.38
C THR A 381 -1.04 16.50 -4.40
N GLU A 382 -2.34 16.45 -4.13
CA GLU A 382 -3.03 17.35 -3.22
C GLU A 382 -3.12 16.75 -1.80
N PRO A 383 -2.39 17.32 -0.83
CA PRO A 383 -2.35 16.80 0.55
C PRO A 383 -3.74 16.70 1.22
N ALA A 384 -4.65 17.61 0.88
CA ALA A 384 -6.00 17.60 1.45
C ALA A 384 -6.80 16.35 1.04
N PHE A 385 -6.67 15.91 -0.22
CA PHE A 385 -7.32 14.70 -0.68
C PHE A 385 -6.71 13.45 -0.03
N THR A 386 -5.40 13.36 -0.01
CA THR A 386 -4.69 12.24 0.63
C THR A 386 -5.04 12.15 2.11
N ALA A 387 -5.05 13.28 2.83
CA ALA A 387 -5.42 13.34 4.25
C ALA A 387 -6.88 12.95 4.51
N ALA A 388 -7.78 13.23 3.55
CA ALA A 388 -9.19 12.84 3.65
C ALA A 388 -9.39 11.32 3.67
N LEU A 389 -8.48 10.55 3.08
CA LEU A 389 -8.54 9.09 3.07
C LEU A 389 -8.03 8.45 4.37
N GLN A 390 -7.29 9.17 5.20
CA GLN A 390 -6.75 8.63 6.44
C GLN A 390 -7.85 8.46 7.51
N LYS A 391 -7.75 7.39 8.29
CA LYS A 391 -8.62 7.12 9.45
C LYS A 391 -8.73 8.35 10.35
N ASP A 392 -9.93 8.63 10.83
CA ASP A 392 -10.25 9.75 11.72
C ASP A 392 -10.01 11.15 11.09
N SER A 393 -9.98 11.24 9.76
CA SER A 393 -9.87 12.52 9.05
C SER A 393 -11.03 13.44 9.38
N ARG A 394 -10.72 14.72 9.54
CA ARG A 394 -11.73 15.80 9.68
C ARG A 394 -12.15 16.36 8.33
N ILE A 395 -11.51 15.95 7.26
CA ILE A 395 -11.82 16.33 5.90
C ILE A 395 -12.75 15.27 5.33
N THR A 396 -13.97 15.69 4.93
CA THR A 396 -14.93 14.77 4.32
C THR A 396 -15.15 15.16 2.88
N PRO A 397 -14.63 14.38 1.93
CA PRO A 397 -14.92 14.62 0.52
C PRO A 397 -16.41 14.45 0.21
N PRO A 398 -16.97 15.24 -0.71
CA PRO A 398 -18.40 15.21 -1.05
C PRO A 398 -18.95 13.83 -1.41
N TYR A 399 -18.18 12.99 -2.10
CA TYR A 399 -18.59 11.63 -2.50
C TYR A 399 -18.82 10.69 -1.32
N MET A 400 -18.18 10.93 -0.18
CA MET A 400 -18.35 10.14 1.03
C MET A 400 -19.60 10.55 1.83
N LEU A 401 -20.18 11.73 1.57
CA LEU A 401 -21.34 12.26 2.28
C LEU A 401 -22.65 11.55 1.95
N GLY A 402 -22.64 10.70 0.93
CA GLY A 402 -23.81 9.89 0.58
C GLY A 402 -25.05 10.73 0.28
N CYS A 403 -25.03 11.53 -0.79
CA CYS A 403 -26.23 12.21 -1.27
C CYS A 403 -27.34 11.18 -1.53
N LYS A 404 -28.41 11.21 -0.74
CA LYS A 404 -29.59 10.38 -1.00
C LYS A 404 -30.21 10.82 -2.33
N PRO A 405 -30.52 9.89 -3.26
CA PRO A 405 -31.33 10.23 -4.41
C PRO A 405 -32.65 10.80 -3.93
N CYS A 406 -33.09 11.89 -4.53
CA CYS A 406 -34.42 12.45 -4.24
C CYS A 406 -35.49 11.36 -4.46
N PRO A 407 -36.36 11.04 -3.50
CA PRO A 407 -37.40 10.02 -3.64
C PRO A 407 -38.35 10.20 -4.82
N ALA A 408 -38.29 11.34 -5.47
CA ALA A 408 -39.20 11.74 -6.56
C ALA A 408 -38.75 11.31 -7.97
N ALA A 409 -37.62 10.59 -8.13
CA ALA A 409 -37.17 10.16 -9.46
C ALA A 409 -38.00 9.04 -10.10
N ASN A 410 -38.84 8.35 -9.29
CA ASN A 410 -39.77 7.33 -9.80
C ASN A 410 -41.22 7.69 -9.41
N ASN A 411 -41.89 8.41 -10.28
CA ASN A 411 -43.32 8.78 -10.30
C ASN A 411 -43.63 10.23 -9.91
N SER A 412 -44.05 10.98 -10.88
CA SER A 412 -45.04 12.10 -10.97
C SER A 412 -45.61 12.73 -9.67
N LYS A 413 -44.99 12.63 -8.52
CA LYS A 413 -45.37 13.32 -7.28
C LYS A 413 -44.39 14.43 -6.94
N PRO A 414 -44.88 15.64 -6.56
CA PRO A 414 -44.00 16.72 -6.13
C PRO A 414 -43.18 16.31 -4.89
N CYS A 415 -41.94 16.82 -4.78
CA CYS A 415 -41.11 16.63 -3.60
C CYS A 415 -41.86 16.93 -2.33
N PRO A 416 -41.76 16.12 -1.26
CA PRO A 416 -42.30 16.48 0.04
C PRO A 416 -41.66 17.81 0.47
N LYS A 417 -42.46 18.75 0.91
CA LYS A 417 -41.97 20.02 1.51
C LYS A 417 -41.08 19.65 2.70
N ALA A 418 -39.83 20.10 2.66
CA ALA A 418 -39.00 20.13 3.85
C ALA A 418 -39.73 20.92 4.94
N ASN A 419 -39.72 20.41 6.16
CA ASN A 419 -40.30 21.10 7.30
C ASN A 419 -39.79 22.53 7.37
N ASP A 420 -40.76 23.43 7.37
CA ASP A 420 -40.77 24.85 7.63
C ASP A 420 -39.42 25.59 7.75
N ASN A 421 -39.27 26.54 6.81
CA ASN A 421 -38.43 27.74 6.81
C ASN A 421 -37.15 27.78 5.97
N LYS A 422 -36.91 26.89 5.01
CA LYS A 422 -35.94 27.22 3.93
C LYS A 422 -36.52 26.84 2.56
N PRO A 423 -36.60 27.81 1.62
CA PRO A 423 -37.05 27.51 0.25
C PRO A 423 -36.02 26.60 -0.44
N CYS A 424 -36.52 25.55 -1.07
CA CYS A 424 -35.77 24.78 -2.05
C CYS A 424 -35.20 25.76 -3.10
N PRO A 425 -33.88 25.74 -3.39
CA PRO A 425 -33.37 26.62 -4.43
C PRO A 425 -34.03 26.29 -5.76
N VAL A 426 -34.56 27.32 -6.36
CA VAL A 426 -35.50 27.37 -7.45
C VAL A 426 -35.17 26.46 -8.61
N ALA A 427 -36.11 25.59 -8.91
CA ALA A 427 -36.21 24.92 -10.21
C ALA A 427 -36.62 25.95 -11.29
N ASN A 428 -35.70 26.39 -12.09
CA ASN A 428 -36.02 26.93 -13.39
C ASN A 428 -36.10 25.74 -14.37
N ASN A 429 -37.32 25.33 -14.69
CA ASN A 429 -37.75 24.52 -15.84
C ASN A 429 -36.98 23.25 -16.21
N SER A 430 -36.21 22.63 -15.33
CA SER A 430 -35.64 21.31 -15.59
C SER A 430 -36.43 20.22 -14.86
N LYS A 431 -36.83 19.19 -15.58
CA LYS A 431 -37.59 18.02 -15.05
C LYS A 431 -36.78 17.13 -14.10
N HIS A 432 -35.65 17.61 -13.60
CA HIS A 432 -34.79 16.86 -12.69
C HIS A 432 -34.69 17.60 -11.35
N CYS A 433 -35.03 16.91 -10.29
CA CYS A 433 -34.84 17.39 -8.93
C CYS A 433 -33.32 17.33 -8.63
N PRO A 434 -32.68 18.45 -8.22
CA PRO A 434 -31.29 18.40 -7.79
C PRO A 434 -31.15 17.47 -6.57
N ARG A 435 -30.07 16.70 -6.50
CA ARG A 435 -29.76 15.92 -5.29
C ARG A 435 -29.68 16.86 -4.08
N VAL A 436 -30.49 16.60 -3.06
CA VAL A 436 -30.37 17.31 -1.79
C VAL A 436 -29.24 16.62 -1.02
N CYS A 437 -28.07 17.22 -1.04
CA CYS A 437 -27.04 16.93 -0.03
C CYS A 437 -27.50 17.57 1.25
N ASP A 438 -27.79 16.80 2.29
CA ASP A 438 -28.00 17.31 3.64
C ASP A 438 -26.83 18.23 3.98
N ASN A 439 -27.11 19.39 4.56
CA ASN A 439 -26.09 20.39 4.89
C ASN A 439 -24.92 19.73 5.60
N ILE A 440 -23.70 20.01 5.13
CA ILE A 440 -22.43 19.52 5.71
C ILE A 440 -22.38 19.77 7.23
N ALA A 441 -23.12 20.78 7.73
CA ALA A 441 -23.20 21.12 9.15
C ALA A 441 -24.10 20.15 9.98
N ASP A 442 -24.98 19.38 9.34
CA ASP A 442 -25.96 18.52 10.02
C ASP A 442 -25.60 17.01 9.99
N THR A 443 -24.48 16.64 9.39
CA THR A 443 -24.02 15.24 9.42
C THR A 443 -23.33 14.95 10.75
N PRO A 444 -23.91 14.09 11.61
CA PRO A 444 -23.22 13.66 12.82
C PRO A 444 -22.05 12.75 12.42
N THR A 445 -20.86 13.26 12.48
CA THR A 445 -19.58 12.60 12.21
C THR A 445 -19.36 12.22 10.73
N PRO A 446 -18.28 12.71 10.10
CA PRO A 446 -17.93 12.29 8.75
C PRO A 446 -17.74 10.76 8.72
N PRO A 447 -18.13 10.07 7.62
CA PRO A 447 -17.91 8.65 7.50
C PRO A 447 -16.40 8.36 7.61
N ASN A 448 -16.00 7.56 8.60
CA ASN A 448 -14.62 7.18 8.82
C ASN A 448 -14.18 6.24 7.70
N THR A 449 -13.08 6.53 7.02
CA THR A 449 -12.51 5.67 5.99
C THR A 449 -11.85 4.44 6.57
N TRP A 450 -11.43 4.50 7.85
CA TRP A 450 -10.70 3.47 8.57
C TRP A 450 -9.30 3.14 8.01
N LEU A 451 -8.87 3.77 6.92
CA LEU A 451 -7.56 3.52 6.31
C LEU A 451 -6.43 4.02 7.22
N ASN A 452 -5.54 3.12 7.61
CA ASN A 452 -4.48 3.44 8.58
C ASN A 452 -3.42 4.35 7.98
N THR A 453 -2.95 4.04 6.77
CA THR A 453 -1.80 4.71 6.13
C THR A 453 -2.15 5.08 4.69
N VAL A 454 -1.67 6.23 4.24
CA VAL A 454 -1.81 6.75 2.87
C VAL A 454 -0.43 6.98 2.25
N MET A 455 -0.32 6.96 0.90
CA MET A 455 0.93 7.24 0.20
C MET A 455 1.09 8.74 -0.10
N ASP A 456 2.28 9.29 0.14
CA ASP A 456 2.60 10.71 -0.02
C ASP A 456 3.13 11.03 -1.43
N PHE A 457 2.25 10.98 -2.42
CA PHE A 457 2.59 11.40 -3.78
C PHE A 457 2.89 12.91 -3.87
N SER A 458 2.41 13.71 -2.92
CA SER A 458 2.74 15.15 -2.90
C SER A 458 4.20 15.39 -2.52
N PHE A 459 4.74 14.61 -1.57
CA PHE A 459 6.16 14.63 -1.23
C PHE A 459 7.02 14.16 -2.41
N PHE A 460 6.64 13.03 -3.03
CA PHE A 460 7.29 12.51 -4.23
C PHE A 460 7.39 13.57 -5.34
N ASP A 461 6.27 14.21 -5.70
CA ASP A 461 6.20 15.22 -6.75
C ASP A 461 7.10 16.43 -6.44
N ARG A 462 6.95 17.00 -5.23
CA ARG A 462 7.71 18.18 -4.81
C ARG A 462 9.20 17.89 -4.68
N LEU A 463 9.58 16.72 -4.21
CA LEU A 463 10.98 16.33 -4.12
C LEU A 463 11.61 16.16 -5.51
N ASN A 464 10.90 15.51 -6.43
CA ASN A 464 11.37 15.32 -7.80
C ASN A 464 11.46 16.64 -8.58
N ALA A 465 10.57 17.59 -8.34
CA ALA A 465 10.70 18.96 -8.87
C ALA A 465 11.92 19.69 -8.25
N ALA A 466 12.06 19.60 -6.94
CA ALA A 466 13.14 20.30 -6.21
C ALA A 466 14.56 19.87 -6.62
N LYS A 467 14.76 18.61 -7.06
CA LYS A 467 16.09 18.08 -7.38
C LYS A 467 16.79 18.82 -8.53
N TYR A 468 16.04 19.42 -9.45
CA TYR A 468 16.57 20.14 -10.61
C TYR A 468 16.66 21.66 -10.37
N GLU A 469 16.25 22.14 -9.20
CA GLU A 469 16.17 23.57 -8.88
C GLU A 469 17.25 23.99 -7.90
N GLU A 470 17.70 25.24 -8.04
CA GLU A 470 18.43 25.93 -6.98
C GLU A 470 17.44 26.48 -5.94
N THR A 471 17.80 26.39 -4.68
CA THR A 471 16.96 26.96 -3.62
C THR A 471 17.01 28.49 -3.68
N ASP A 472 15.93 29.08 -4.11
CA ASP A 472 15.73 30.53 -4.21
C ASP A 472 15.10 31.11 -2.91
N PRO A 473 14.90 32.45 -2.80
CA PRO A 473 14.23 33.05 -1.64
C PRO A 473 12.70 32.80 -1.59
N TRP A 474 12.08 32.24 -2.64
CA TRP A 474 10.62 32.23 -2.78
C TRP A 474 10.00 30.83 -2.77
N TRP A 475 10.21 30.03 -3.83
CA TRP A 475 9.39 28.84 -4.08
C TRP A 475 10.19 27.60 -4.45
N ASN A 476 11.38 27.76 -5.04
CA ASN A 476 12.10 26.66 -5.69
C ASN A 476 13.03 25.90 -4.75
N GLY A 477 13.45 24.72 -5.18
CA GLY A 477 14.39 23.88 -4.45
C GLY A 477 13.85 23.43 -3.10
N MET A 478 14.60 23.66 -2.02
CA MET A 478 14.21 23.21 -0.68
C MET A 478 12.92 23.88 -0.15
N ASN A 479 12.46 24.99 -0.75
CA ASN A 479 11.18 25.58 -0.39
C ASN A 479 10.00 24.67 -0.73
N ARG A 480 10.09 23.87 -1.81
CA ARG A 480 9.06 22.90 -2.15
C ARG A 480 8.90 21.84 -1.05
N ILE A 481 10.04 21.40 -0.50
CA ILE A 481 10.09 20.42 0.58
C ILE A 481 9.52 21.02 1.88
N TYR A 482 9.97 22.21 2.26
CA TYR A 482 9.44 22.93 3.41
C TYR A 482 7.91 23.05 3.31
N ASN A 483 7.41 23.50 2.15
CA ASN A 483 5.98 23.70 1.92
C ASN A 483 5.18 22.39 1.91
N ASN A 484 5.78 21.22 1.63
CA ASN A 484 5.09 19.95 1.74
C ASN A 484 4.61 19.69 3.17
N PHE A 485 5.50 19.87 4.14
CA PHE A 485 5.23 19.57 5.55
C PHE A 485 4.35 20.61 6.25
N VAL A 486 4.15 21.79 5.64
CA VAL A 486 3.19 22.79 6.13
C VAL A 486 1.77 22.19 6.19
N TYR A 487 1.45 21.22 5.34
CA TYR A 487 0.13 20.59 5.29
C TYR A 487 -0.03 19.42 6.27
N ASP A 488 0.97 19.11 7.10
CA ASP A 488 0.87 18.01 8.06
C ASP A 488 -0.27 18.15 9.07
N TYR A 489 -0.75 19.37 9.31
CA TYR A 489 -1.92 19.64 10.15
C TYR A 489 -3.23 19.07 9.60
N LEU A 490 -3.29 18.71 8.30
CA LEU A 490 -4.44 18.07 7.68
C LEU A 490 -4.54 16.58 8.03
N TYR A 491 -3.40 15.92 8.27
CA TYR A 491 -3.35 14.49 8.56
C TYR A 491 -3.67 14.23 10.03
N PRO A 492 -4.64 13.35 10.34
CA PRO A 492 -4.85 12.89 11.72
C PRO A 492 -3.59 12.29 12.34
N ASN A 493 -2.81 11.55 11.55
CA ASN A 493 -1.55 10.97 11.97
C ASN A 493 -0.48 11.10 10.87
N PRO A 494 0.34 12.16 10.87
CA PRO A 494 1.43 12.31 9.91
C PRO A 494 2.46 11.17 9.93
N LYS A 495 2.61 10.46 11.07
CA LYS A 495 3.50 9.29 11.19
C LYS A 495 2.99 8.04 10.46
N SER A 496 1.70 8.02 10.10
CA SER A 496 1.08 6.98 9.29
C SER A 496 0.87 7.45 7.84
N VAL A 497 1.89 8.07 7.28
CA VAL A 497 1.95 8.45 5.87
C VAL A 497 3.21 7.82 5.28
N LEU A 498 3.11 7.09 4.18
CA LEU A 498 4.22 6.41 3.53
C LEU A 498 4.83 7.34 2.48
N ALA A 499 6.09 7.69 2.65
CA ALA A 499 6.85 8.54 1.74
C ALA A 499 7.90 7.75 0.96
N PHE A 500 8.19 8.18 -0.25
CA PHE A 500 9.12 7.52 -1.17
C PHE A 500 9.77 8.52 -2.12
N LEU A 501 10.92 8.13 -2.69
CA LEU A 501 11.62 8.90 -3.74
C LEU A 501 11.16 8.50 -5.13
N ASP A 502 10.91 7.22 -5.30
CA ASP A 502 10.53 6.52 -6.51
C ASP A 502 9.85 5.18 -6.18
N ASN A 503 9.19 4.60 -7.16
CA ASN A 503 8.62 3.26 -7.08
C ASN A 503 8.58 2.63 -8.50
N HIS A 504 7.89 1.50 -8.64
CA HIS A 504 7.78 0.77 -9.91
C HIS A 504 6.93 1.47 -10.99
N ASP A 505 6.17 2.50 -10.61
CA ASP A 505 5.28 3.26 -11.50
C ASP A 505 5.79 4.64 -11.84
N THR A 506 6.91 5.05 -11.26
CA THR A 506 7.51 6.37 -11.47
C THR A 506 8.88 6.25 -12.10
N ASP A 507 9.43 7.37 -12.58
CA ASP A 507 10.85 7.43 -12.89
C ASP A 507 11.68 7.10 -11.65
N ARG A 508 12.83 6.44 -11.85
CA ARG A 508 13.83 6.34 -10.79
C ARG A 508 14.27 7.74 -10.35
N PHE A 509 14.53 7.93 -9.07
CA PHE A 509 14.91 9.25 -8.54
C PHE A 509 16.12 9.87 -9.28
N LEU A 510 17.08 9.05 -9.67
CA LEU A 510 18.23 9.48 -10.46
C LEU A 510 17.90 9.81 -11.92
N GLY A 511 16.73 9.42 -12.43
CA GLY A 511 16.43 9.50 -13.86
C GLY A 511 17.48 8.75 -14.66
N ASP A 512 18.08 9.38 -15.65
CA ASP A 512 19.22 8.84 -16.42
C ASP A 512 20.59 9.25 -15.81
N GLY A 513 20.58 9.99 -14.70
CA GLY A 513 21.77 10.52 -14.05
C GLY A 513 22.42 9.55 -13.06
N LYS A 514 23.49 10.04 -12.43
CA LYS A 514 24.28 9.33 -11.40
C LYS A 514 24.68 10.23 -10.23
N ASP A 515 23.93 11.29 -9.94
CA ASP A 515 24.27 12.24 -8.89
C ASP A 515 24.08 11.64 -7.49
N SER A 516 25.16 11.10 -6.94
CA SER A 516 25.17 10.48 -5.62
C SER A 516 24.96 11.47 -4.47
N LEU A 517 25.31 12.76 -4.64
CA LEU A 517 25.12 13.78 -3.61
C LEU A 517 23.64 14.12 -3.50
N MET A 518 22.98 14.32 -4.62
CA MET A 518 21.54 14.57 -4.69
C MET A 518 20.75 13.37 -4.11
N LEU A 519 21.12 12.15 -4.46
CA LEU A 519 20.49 10.95 -3.91
C LEU A 519 20.68 10.87 -2.39
N LYS A 520 21.86 11.17 -1.86
CA LYS A 520 22.10 11.20 -0.40
C LYS A 520 21.27 12.27 0.30
N GLN A 521 21.08 13.46 -0.30
CA GLN A 521 20.19 14.49 0.26
C GLN A 521 18.75 13.97 0.37
N ALA A 522 18.24 13.39 -0.70
CA ALA A 522 16.88 12.87 -0.75
C ALA A 522 16.67 11.70 0.23
N LEU A 523 17.64 10.77 0.30
CA LEU A 523 17.59 9.64 1.23
C LEU A 523 17.70 10.09 2.69
N ALA A 524 18.60 11.05 3.01
CA ALA A 524 18.70 11.59 4.36
C ALA A 524 17.39 12.26 4.80
N LEU A 525 16.77 13.02 3.88
CA LEU A 525 15.47 13.62 4.13
C LEU A 525 14.40 12.55 4.35
N LEU A 526 14.24 11.61 3.41
CA LEU A 526 13.26 10.52 3.50
C LEU A 526 13.36 9.74 4.81
N LEU A 527 14.58 9.46 5.25
CA LEU A 527 14.85 8.64 6.44
C LEU A 527 14.75 9.42 7.76
N THR A 528 14.59 10.74 7.71
CA THR A 528 14.48 11.59 8.92
C THR A 528 13.12 12.24 9.08
N ILE A 529 12.31 12.39 8.04
CA ILE A 529 10.97 12.98 8.17
C ILE A 529 10.01 12.10 8.96
N ASN A 530 8.95 12.72 9.46
CA ASN A 530 7.91 12.09 10.27
C ASN A 530 6.94 11.24 9.39
N ARG A 531 7.49 10.23 8.68
CA ARG A 531 6.81 9.38 7.71
C ARG A 531 7.26 7.93 7.88
N ILE A 532 6.57 7.01 7.23
CA ILE A 532 7.02 5.65 6.98
C ILE A 532 7.84 5.69 5.69
N PRO A 533 9.16 5.50 5.72
CA PRO A 533 9.96 5.55 4.50
C PRO A 533 9.84 4.26 3.69
N GLN A 534 9.76 4.42 2.36
CA GLN A 534 9.85 3.33 1.40
C GLN A 534 11.04 3.55 0.48
N LEU A 535 11.83 2.52 0.30
CA LEU A 535 12.91 2.42 -0.69
C LEU A 535 12.45 1.51 -1.83
N TYR A 536 12.79 1.86 -3.05
CA TYR A 536 12.59 1.01 -4.21
C TYR A 536 13.87 0.21 -4.48
N TYR A 537 13.75 -1.10 -4.81
CA TYR A 537 14.91 -1.98 -4.99
C TYR A 537 15.94 -1.40 -5.96
N GLY A 538 17.21 -1.53 -5.60
CA GLY A 538 18.33 -1.01 -6.37
C GLY A 538 18.64 0.48 -6.15
N THR A 539 17.87 1.23 -5.36
CA THR A 539 18.22 2.61 -4.98
C THR A 539 19.52 2.65 -4.19
N GLU A 540 19.78 1.63 -3.37
CA GLU A 540 21.02 1.47 -2.57
C GLU A 540 22.27 1.23 -3.40
N ILE A 541 22.10 0.81 -4.64
CA ILE A 541 23.17 0.62 -5.63
C ILE A 541 23.06 1.59 -6.81
N MET A 542 22.29 2.68 -6.63
CA MET A 542 22.17 3.77 -7.58
C MET A 542 21.59 3.35 -8.95
N MET A 543 20.67 2.37 -8.98
CA MET A 543 19.95 2.04 -10.20
C MET A 543 19.17 3.27 -10.71
N ASN A 544 19.19 3.45 -12.02
CA ASN A 544 18.59 4.58 -12.72
C ASN A 544 17.63 4.11 -13.83
N GLY A 545 16.84 5.02 -14.37
CA GLY A 545 15.93 4.78 -15.48
C GLY A 545 14.77 5.77 -15.50
N THR A 546 14.19 5.92 -16.69
CA THR A 546 13.02 6.78 -16.92
C THR A 546 11.92 6.01 -17.67
N LYS A 547 10.67 6.33 -17.38
CA LYS A 547 9.49 5.76 -18.07
C LYS A 547 9.37 6.29 -19.52
N ALA A 548 10.03 7.39 -19.83
CA ALA A 548 10.07 7.92 -21.21
C ALA A 548 10.62 6.88 -22.20
N VAL A 549 11.44 5.93 -21.74
CA VAL A 549 11.92 4.82 -22.57
C VAL A 549 10.88 3.70 -22.59
N THR A 550 10.63 3.06 -21.46
CA THR A 550 9.56 2.07 -21.22
C THR A 550 9.39 1.87 -19.72
N ASP A 551 8.28 1.28 -19.28
CA ASP A 551 8.13 0.84 -17.88
C ASP A 551 9.24 -0.12 -17.46
N GLY A 552 9.69 -1.02 -18.33
CA GLY A 552 10.80 -1.94 -18.07
C GLY A 552 12.12 -1.23 -17.79
N ASN A 553 12.32 0.01 -18.28
CA ASN A 553 13.54 0.77 -18.00
C ASN A 553 13.64 1.22 -16.52
N VAL A 554 12.53 1.42 -15.83
CA VAL A 554 12.50 1.68 -14.38
C VAL A 554 12.41 0.39 -13.56
N ARG A 555 12.11 -0.76 -14.20
CA ARG A 555 11.92 -2.09 -13.63
C ARG A 555 13.00 -3.07 -14.07
N LYS A 556 14.25 -2.59 -14.18
CA LYS A 556 15.43 -3.40 -14.57
C LYS A 556 15.69 -4.51 -13.56
N ASP A 557 16.34 -5.58 -14.04
CA ASP A 557 16.81 -6.67 -13.18
C ASP A 557 17.80 -6.18 -12.13
N PHE A 558 17.70 -6.75 -10.92
CA PHE A 558 18.73 -6.55 -9.92
C PHE A 558 20.00 -7.32 -10.31
N PRO A 559 21.17 -6.64 -10.40
CA PRO A 559 22.38 -7.28 -10.90
C PRO A 559 22.85 -8.41 -9.99
N GLY A 560 23.01 -9.61 -10.56
CA GLY A 560 23.41 -10.83 -9.85
C GLY A 560 22.22 -11.68 -9.40
N GLY A 561 20.99 -11.27 -9.69
CA GLY A 561 19.79 -12.03 -9.38
C GLY A 561 19.56 -13.22 -10.33
N PHE A 562 20.20 -13.26 -11.47
CA PHE A 562 19.88 -14.21 -12.53
C PHE A 562 21.11 -14.98 -13.04
N PRO A 563 20.91 -16.21 -13.54
CA PRO A 563 21.96 -16.96 -14.20
C PRO A 563 22.53 -16.16 -15.39
N GLY A 564 23.87 -16.17 -15.50
CA GLY A 564 24.57 -15.45 -16.56
C GLY A 564 24.87 -13.99 -16.28
N ASP A 565 24.45 -13.44 -15.14
CA ASP A 565 24.86 -12.10 -14.75
C ASP A 565 26.36 -12.04 -14.53
N GLU A 566 27.02 -11.04 -15.14
CA GLU A 566 28.49 -10.87 -15.07
C GLU A 566 29.00 -10.53 -13.66
N ARG A 567 28.14 -9.95 -12.82
CA ARG A 567 28.45 -9.53 -11.46
C ARG A 567 27.25 -9.68 -10.53
N SER A 568 27.48 -9.70 -9.23
CA SER A 568 26.42 -9.73 -8.24
C SER A 568 26.49 -8.52 -7.32
N ALA A 569 25.48 -7.66 -7.38
CA ALA A 569 25.37 -6.52 -6.46
C ALA A 569 24.93 -6.93 -5.04
N PHE A 570 24.57 -8.18 -4.82
CA PHE A 570 24.33 -8.71 -3.48
C PHE A 570 25.59 -8.76 -2.63
N THR A 571 26.76 -8.82 -3.26
CA THR A 571 28.04 -8.91 -2.56
C THR A 571 28.88 -7.65 -2.73
N LYS A 572 29.74 -7.38 -1.75
CA LYS A 572 30.66 -6.23 -1.78
C LYS A 572 31.60 -6.30 -2.98
N GLU A 573 32.05 -7.46 -3.34
CA GLU A 573 33.02 -7.71 -4.43
C GLU A 573 32.38 -7.47 -5.80
N GLY A 574 31.09 -7.76 -5.95
CA GLY A 574 30.38 -7.57 -7.21
C GLY A 574 29.79 -6.16 -7.38
N ARG A 575 29.71 -5.34 -6.32
CA ARG A 575 29.33 -3.93 -6.43
C ARG A 575 30.47 -3.08 -6.95
N THR A 576 30.19 -2.08 -7.79
CA THR A 576 31.19 -1.05 -8.16
C THR A 576 31.63 -0.25 -6.93
N LYS A 577 32.67 0.56 -7.08
CA LYS A 577 33.18 1.43 -6.00
C LYS A 577 32.11 2.43 -5.54
N GLU A 578 31.39 3.00 -6.48
CA GLU A 578 30.31 3.98 -6.25
C GLU A 578 29.11 3.30 -5.56
N GLU A 579 28.67 2.15 -6.06
CA GLU A 579 27.61 1.35 -5.47
C GLU A 579 27.96 0.94 -4.03
N ASN A 580 29.17 0.46 -3.77
CA ASN A 580 29.64 0.14 -2.42
C ASN A 580 29.67 1.37 -1.50
N SER A 581 30.02 2.53 -2.04
CA SER A 581 30.02 3.77 -1.27
C SER A 581 28.59 4.16 -0.84
N MET A 582 27.64 4.07 -1.77
CA MET A 582 26.24 4.38 -1.51
C MET A 582 25.61 3.35 -0.56
N PHE A 583 25.77 2.06 -0.83
CA PHE A 583 25.26 0.98 0.01
C PHE A 583 25.73 1.11 1.46
N ARG A 584 27.04 1.28 1.68
CA ARG A 584 27.58 1.44 3.03
C ARG A 584 27.09 2.68 3.74
N TRP A 585 26.94 3.80 3.01
CA TRP A 585 26.41 5.03 3.57
C TRP A 585 24.95 4.82 3.98
N LEU A 586 24.13 4.27 3.10
CA LEU A 586 22.71 4.05 3.35
C LEU A 586 22.50 3.04 4.48
N SER A 587 23.24 1.92 4.46
CA SER A 587 23.18 0.91 5.52
C SER A 587 23.49 1.51 6.90
N LYS A 588 24.52 2.37 7.02
CA LYS A 588 24.79 3.07 8.29
C LYS A 588 23.62 3.95 8.75
N VAL A 589 22.99 4.69 7.82
CA VAL A 589 21.84 5.56 8.15
C VAL A 589 20.63 4.72 8.55
N LEU A 590 20.36 3.59 7.87
CA LEU A 590 19.24 2.70 8.17
C LEU A 590 19.40 2.05 9.56
N HIS A 591 20.56 1.49 9.88
CA HIS A 591 20.82 0.89 11.20
C HIS A 591 20.80 1.96 12.33
N TRP A 592 21.32 3.15 12.06
CA TRP A 592 21.21 4.27 13.00
C TRP A 592 19.73 4.65 13.24
N ARG A 593 18.94 4.74 12.16
CA ARG A 593 17.53 5.11 12.26
C ARG A 593 16.72 4.15 13.11
N GLN A 594 16.98 2.84 13.03
CA GLN A 594 16.32 1.84 13.87
C GLN A 594 16.50 2.10 15.37
N GLN A 595 17.60 2.75 15.75
CA GLN A 595 17.94 3.06 17.14
C GLN A 595 17.54 4.48 17.54
N SER A 596 17.28 5.38 16.60
CA SER A 596 17.00 6.79 16.83
C SER A 596 15.55 7.03 17.24
N LYS A 597 15.31 7.16 18.56
CA LYS A 597 13.99 7.55 19.08
C LYS A 597 13.60 8.97 18.63
N ALA A 598 14.55 9.89 18.48
CA ALA A 598 14.25 11.24 18.06
C ALA A 598 13.57 11.27 16.69
N VAL A 599 14.02 10.45 15.73
CA VAL A 599 13.40 10.36 14.39
C VAL A 599 11.98 9.76 14.46
N THR A 600 11.76 8.72 15.27
CA THR A 600 10.49 7.96 15.25
C THR A 600 9.45 8.50 16.23
N GLU A 601 9.89 9.10 17.35
CA GLU A 601 9.02 9.53 18.44
C GLU A 601 9.09 11.04 18.69
N GLY A 602 10.24 11.68 18.33
CA GLY A 602 10.50 13.09 18.58
C GLY A 602 9.57 14.06 17.84
N ARG A 603 9.54 15.28 18.34
CA ARG A 603 8.85 16.39 17.68
C ARG A 603 9.71 16.89 16.52
N GLN A 604 9.16 16.95 15.32
CA GLN A 604 9.78 17.57 14.17
C GLN A 604 9.67 19.10 14.26
N VAL A 605 10.77 19.78 14.01
CA VAL A 605 10.87 21.23 13.89
C VAL A 605 11.57 21.52 12.57
N GLN A 606 10.98 22.35 11.72
CA GLN A 606 11.61 22.76 10.46
C GLN A 606 11.76 24.29 10.40
N PHE A 607 12.82 24.71 9.74
CA PHE A 607 13.09 26.11 9.48
C PHE A 607 12.90 26.41 8.00
N THR A 608 12.32 27.57 7.68
CA THR A 608 12.27 28.02 6.28
C THR A 608 13.68 28.07 5.71
N PRO A 609 13.90 27.58 4.48
CA PRO A 609 15.20 27.64 3.84
C PRO A 609 15.77 29.05 3.87
N TYR A 610 17.04 29.17 4.25
CA TYR A 610 17.73 30.47 4.36
C TYR A 610 19.07 30.42 3.67
N LYS A 611 19.27 31.32 2.69
CA LYS A 611 20.50 31.38 1.86
C LYS A 611 20.89 29.99 1.30
N GLY A 612 19.93 29.26 0.82
CA GLY A 612 20.13 27.93 0.23
C GLY A 612 20.25 26.77 1.23
N VAL A 613 20.26 27.04 2.54
CA VAL A 613 20.33 25.98 3.57
C VAL A 613 18.96 25.68 4.14
N TYR A 614 18.58 24.40 4.12
CA TYR A 614 17.39 23.87 4.80
C TYR A 614 17.80 23.09 6.04
N VAL A 615 17.11 23.37 7.16
CA VAL A 615 17.39 22.73 8.45
C VAL A 615 16.10 22.15 9.02
N MET A 616 16.18 20.91 9.48
CA MET A 616 15.14 20.19 10.20
C MET A 616 15.74 19.54 11.45
N ALA A 617 15.01 19.61 12.54
CA ALA A 617 15.39 18.95 13.79
C ALA A 617 14.32 18.00 14.28
N HIS A 618 14.74 16.95 14.99
CA HIS A 618 13.87 16.08 15.77
C HIS A 618 14.30 16.12 17.23
N GLN A 619 13.40 16.57 18.09
CA GLN A 619 13.67 16.79 19.51
C GLN A 619 12.83 15.83 20.35
N LEU A 620 13.50 15.12 21.25
CA LEU A 620 12.79 14.33 22.26
C LEU A 620 12.16 15.28 23.29
N PRO A 621 10.97 14.95 23.83
CA PRO A 621 10.33 15.76 24.86
C PRO A 621 11.21 15.79 26.12
N THR A 622 11.42 16.97 26.70
CA THR A 622 12.06 17.12 28.02
C THR A 622 11.10 16.67 29.12
N CYS A 623 11.62 16.23 30.27
CA CYS A 623 10.80 15.80 31.40
C CYS A 623 9.78 16.88 31.86
N ALA A 624 10.11 18.16 31.73
CA ALA A 624 9.21 19.26 32.04
C ALA A 624 8.03 19.36 31.04
N GLN A 625 8.26 19.10 29.76
CA GLN A 625 7.22 19.07 28.73
C GLN A 625 6.35 17.81 28.83
N ALA A 626 6.93 16.67 29.22
CA ALA A 626 6.20 15.44 29.44
C ALA A 626 5.21 15.56 30.63
N ALA A 627 5.59 16.27 31.68
CA ALA A 627 4.73 16.52 32.85
C ALA A 627 3.53 17.43 32.52
N THR A 628 3.69 18.40 31.61
CA THR A 628 2.60 19.28 31.16
C THR A 628 1.64 18.51 30.21
N CYS A 629 2.13 17.59 29.40
CA CYS A 629 1.33 16.72 28.56
C CYS A 629 0.51 15.70 29.36
N ALA A 630 1.03 15.19 30.46
CA ALA A 630 0.33 14.21 31.32
C ALA A 630 -0.92 14.80 32.00
N GLN A 631 -1.02 16.11 32.12
CA GLN A 631 -2.20 16.82 32.66
C GLN A 631 -3.28 17.13 31.59
N ALA A 632 -2.96 17.01 30.31
CA ALA A 632 -3.91 17.18 29.21
C ALA A 632 -4.36 15.79 28.74
N ALA A 633 -5.62 15.43 28.93
CA ALA A 633 -6.24 14.15 28.61
C ALA A 633 -6.17 13.73 27.11
N THR A 634 -5.41 14.43 26.30
CA THR A 634 -5.29 14.26 24.83
C THR A 634 -3.87 13.96 24.35
N CYS A 635 -2.89 13.73 25.25
CA CYS A 635 -1.50 13.48 24.83
C CYS A 635 -1.15 11.97 24.91
N PRO A 636 -0.83 11.29 23.80
CA PRO A 636 -0.49 9.86 23.78
C PRO A 636 0.86 9.50 24.39
N GLN A 637 1.63 10.44 24.97
CA GLN A 637 3.05 10.28 25.30
C GLN A 637 3.35 10.17 26.81
N ALA A 638 2.37 9.92 27.67
CA ALA A 638 2.52 9.98 29.14
C ALA A 638 3.28 8.80 29.80
N THR A 639 3.82 7.82 29.06
CA THR A 639 4.27 6.54 29.65
C THR A 639 5.79 6.33 29.76
N THR A 640 6.65 7.33 29.49
CA THR A 640 8.11 7.09 29.44
C THR A 640 8.99 7.89 30.42
N CYS A 641 8.42 8.60 31.38
CA CYS A 641 9.20 9.15 32.50
C CYS A 641 9.17 8.18 33.68
N GLY A 642 10.16 7.31 33.79
CA GLY A 642 10.36 6.47 34.98
C GLY A 642 10.55 7.29 36.24
N SER A 643 9.86 6.93 37.34
CA SER A 643 10.06 7.51 38.70
C SER A 643 11.50 7.31 39.15
N PRO A 644 12.15 8.30 39.80
CA PRO A 644 13.54 8.19 40.20
C PRO A 644 13.85 7.34 41.44
N ASN A 645 13.01 6.38 41.80
CA ASN A 645 13.25 5.52 42.95
C ASN A 645 12.82 4.06 42.72
N GLN A 646 13.69 3.27 42.07
CA GLN A 646 13.85 1.83 42.38
C GLN A 646 15.31 1.40 42.03
N PRO A 647 15.97 0.63 42.92
CA PRO A 647 17.35 0.17 42.73
C PRO A 647 17.39 -0.95 41.70
N GLY A 648 18.23 -0.75 40.67
CA GLY A 648 18.38 -1.66 39.55
C GLY A 648 19.08 -2.96 39.92
N THR A 649 18.60 -4.05 39.32
CA THR A 649 19.32 -5.31 39.21
C THR A 649 20.32 -5.22 38.07
N ALA A 650 21.59 -5.46 38.36
CA ALA A 650 22.69 -5.41 37.39
C ALA A 650 22.60 -6.58 36.41
N THR A 651 22.69 -6.26 35.10
CA THR A 651 22.98 -7.20 34.02
C THR A 651 24.47 -7.23 33.71
N PRO A 652 25.07 -8.35 33.29
CA PRO A 652 26.52 -8.47 33.14
C PRO A 652 27.08 -7.70 31.96
N ALA A 653 28.25 -7.11 32.15
CA ALA A 653 29.04 -6.45 31.15
C ALA A 653 29.58 -7.46 30.11
N GLY A 654 29.41 -7.16 28.82
CA GLY A 654 30.10 -7.89 27.76
C GLY A 654 29.66 -7.51 26.35
N ALA A 655 30.55 -6.91 25.61
CA ALA A 655 30.55 -6.56 24.19
C ALA A 655 30.08 -5.13 23.85
N THR A 656 31.04 -4.21 23.84
CA THR A 656 30.92 -2.92 23.19
C THR A 656 31.00 -3.08 21.66
N VAL A 657 29.86 -2.92 20.99
CA VAL A 657 29.80 -2.68 19.54
C VAL A 657 30.19 -1.22 19.32
N PRO A 658 31.21 -0.88 18.50
CA PRO A 658 31.53 0.51 18.21
C PRO A 658 30.41 1.12 17.36
N GLY A 659 29.65 2.06 17.93
CA GLY A 659 28.62 2.81 17.22
C GLY A 659 27.26 2.94 17.90
N ALA A 660 27.08 2.45 19.12
CA ALA A 660 25.83 2.65 19.85
C ALA A 660 25.65 4.15 20.18
N SER A 661 24.64 4.79 19.55
CA SER A 661 24.17 6.10 19.95
C SER A 661 23.60 6.04 21.36
N ALA A 662 23.84 7.07 22.17
CA ALA A 662 23.11 7.23 23.42
C ALA A 662 21.60 7.30 23.08
N SER A 663 20.76 6.43 23.66
CA SER A 663 19.32 6.30 23.37
C SER A 663 18.51 7.53 23.81
N GLY A 664 18.95 8.74 23.50
CA GLY A 664 18.35 10.01 23.93
C GLY A 664 18.87 11.25 23.23
N SER A 665 19.64 11.12 22.13
CA SER A 665 20.14 12.28 21.39
C SER A 665 19.07 12.85 20.46
N ASN A 666 18.98 14.19 20.39
CA ASN A 666 18.24 14.91 19.36
C ASN A 666 18.93 14.77 18.00
N VAL A 667 18.20 15.02 16.93
CA VAL A 667 18.68 14.91 15.55
C VAL A 667 18.56 16.24 14.83
N LEU A 668 19.57 16.58 14.05
CA LEU A 668 19.60 17.77 13.20
C LEU A 668 20.01 17.37 11.78
N LEU A 669 19.10 17.57 10.82
CA LEU A 669 19.39 17.45 9.39
C LEU A 669 19.67 18.84 8.82
N ILE A 670 20.82 18.99 8.15
CA ILE A 670 21.23 20.23 7.47
C ILE A 670 21.51 19.88 6.01
N LEU A 671 20.82 20.55 5.09
CA LEU A 671 20.95 20.36 3.65
C LEU A 671 21.38 21.68 2.97
N ASN A 672 22.47 21.65 2.23
CA ASN A 672 22.80 22.72 1.29
C ASN A 672 22.05 22.43 -0.04
N GLY A 673 20.94 23.10 -0.29
CA GLY A 673 20.11 22.95 -1.48
C GLY A 673 20.64 23.69 -2.71
N THR A 674 21.94 24.05 -2.75
CA THR A 674 22.53 24.80 -3.85
C THR A 674 23.79 24.13 -4.41
N SER A 675 24.14 24.47 -5.64
CA SER A 675 25.40 24.07 -6.30
C SER A 675 26.62 24.85 -5.85
N LYS A 676 26.48 25.75 -4.86
CA LYS A 676 27.54 26.61 -4.32
C LYS A 676 27.75 26.31 -2.83
N PRO A 677 28.93 26.67 -2.28
CA PRO A 677 29.10 26.67 -0.82
C PRO A 677 28.08 27.58 -0.14
N ALA A 678 27.55 27.13 1.00
CA ALA A 678 26.59 27.89 1.80
C ALA A 678 27.00 27.90 3.28
N THR A 679 26.50 28.84 4.06
CA THR A 679 26.84 28.96 5.48
C THR A 679 25.68 28.51 6.35
N PHE A 680 25.96 27.56 7.25
CA PHE A 680 25.10 27.31 8.40
C PHE A 680 25.24 28.46 9.38
N ASN A 681 24.16 29.21 9.63
CA ASN A 681 24.17 30.35 10.54
C ASN A 681 23.59 29.91 11.89
N ALA A 682 24.45 29.67 12.88
CA ALA A 682 24.07 29.09 14.17
C ALA A 682 23.07 29.95 14.96
N GLU A 683 23.18 31.28 14.89
CA GLU A 683 22.28 32.23 15.59
C GLU A 683 20.82 32.04 15.16
N ARG A 684 20.60 31.69 13.88
CA ARG A 684 19.24 31.44 13.35
C ARG A 684 18.54 30.26 14.00
N TYR A 685 19.30 29.27 14.47
CA TYR A 685 18.79 28.00 14.97
C TYR A 685 18.90 27.87 16.49
N LYS A 686 19.19 28.97 17.18
CA LYS A 686 19.40 28.98 18.64
C LYS A 686 18.18 28.51 19.48
N GLU A 687 16.97 28.56 18.93
CA GLU A 687 15.79 28.04 19.63
C GLU A 687 15.83 26.52 19.82
N LEU A 688 16.69 25.79 19.09
CA LEU A 688 16.90 24.36 19.27
C LEU A 688 17.72 24.04 20.55
N TRP A 689 18.38 25.03 21.15
CA TRP A 689 19.20 24.86 22.33
C TRP A 689 18.48 25.32 23.59
N PRO A 690 18.74 24.71 24.75
CA PRO A 690 18.18 25.18 26.02
C PRO A 690 18.57 26.64 26.30
N ALA A 691 17.57 27.43 26.74
CA ALA A 691 17.79 28.84 27.08
C ALA A 691 18.83 28.98 28.21
N GLY A 692 19.79 29.91 28.04
CA GLY A 692 20.85 30.19 29.04
C GLY A 692 22.10 29.32 28.94
N GLN A 693 22.17 28.34 28.05
CA GLN A 693 23.40 27.62 27.75
C GLN A 693 24.29 28.43 26.78
N GLN A 694 25.31 29.08 27.29
CA GLN A 694 26.44 29.60 26.47
C GLN A 694 27.49 28.51 26.18
N ALA A 695 27.19 27.26 26.51
CA ALA A 695 28.11 26.14 26.34
C ALA A 695 28.11 25.67 24.87
N THR A 696 29.28 25.33 24.37
CA THR A 696 29.47 24.66 23.07
C THR A 696 28.64 23.39 23.00
N ILE A 697 27.80 23.26 21.98
CA ILE A 697 27.07 22.03 21.69
C ILE A 697 27.76 21.30 20.56
N THR A 698 28.37 20.17 20.89
CA THR A 698 29.04 19.33 19.91
C THR A 698 28.07 18.26 19.37
N ALA A 699 27.76 18.36 18.08
CA ALA A 699 27.00 17.35 17.36
C ALA A 699 27.92 16.40 16.60
N ARG A 700 27.54 15.12 16.53
CA ARG A 700 28.28 14.07 15.82
C ARG A 700 27.57 13.71 14.52
N GLU A 701 28.26 13.75 13.40
CA GLU A 701 27.74 13.29 12.12
C GLU A 701 27.63 11.75 12.12
N VAL A 702 26.45 11.25 11.76
CA VAL A 702 26.03 9.85 11.90
C VAL A 702 26.91 8.88 11.11
N THR A 703 27.28 9.24 9.88
CA THR A 703 27.94 8.29 8.96
C THR A 703 29.47 8.33 9.07
N SER A 704 30.05 9.48 9.36
CA SER A 704 31.51 9.70 9.46
C SER A 704 32.03 9.76 10.89
N GLY A 705 31.18 10.06 11.86
CA GLY A 705 31.54 10.30 13.24
C GLY A 705 32.22 11.68 13.47
N ARG A 706 32.35 12.53 12.44
CA ARG A 706 32.92 13.86 12.55
C ARG A 706 32.10 14.74 13.49
N LYS A 707 32.78 15.53 14.30
CA LYS A 707 32.17 16.45 15.26
C LYS A 707 32.03 17.85 14.70
N TYR A 708 30.93 18.51 14.99
CA TYR A 708 30.60 19.87 14.62
C TYR A 708 30.19 20.67 15.86
N ASP A 709 30.69 21.87 16.02
CA ASP A 709 30.17 22.83 17.00
C ASP A 709 28.99 23.56 16.36
N ILE A 710 27.78 23.13 16.69
CA ILE A 710 26.55 23.66 16.07
C ILE A 710 26.11 24.99 16.70
N THR A 711 26.84 25.51 17.68
CA THR A 711 26.67 26.86 18.24
C THR A 711 27.46 27.93 17.48
N LYS A 712 28.23 27.53 16.47
CA LYS A 712 29.03 28.41 15.61
C LYS A 712 28.70 28.25 14.15
N ASP A 713 28.92 29.31 13.39
CA ASP A 713 28.77 29.26 11.94
C ASP A 713 29.86 28.37 11.32
N PHE A 714 29.48 27.62 10.27
CA PHE A 714 30.40 26.83 9.46
C PHE A 714 29.96 26.75 8.01
N THR A 715 30.90 26.50 7.12
CA THR A 715 30.61 26.37 5.68
C THR A 715 30.22 24.95 5.31
N LEU A 716 29.16 24.84 4.50
CA LEU A 716 28.70 23.63 3.83
C LEU A 716 29.21 23.61 2.40
N SER A 717 29.75 22.49 1.96
CA SER A 717 30.09 22.27 0.55
C SER A 717 28.82 22.25 -0.33
N PRO A 718 28.97 22.45 -1.65
CA PRO A 718 27.84 22.29 -2.59
C PRO A 718 27.11 20.97 -2.38
N ARG A 719 25.75 21.01 -2.33
CA ARG A 719 24.89 19.85 -2.13
C ARG A 719 25.24 18.98 -0.91
N GLN A 720 25.92 19.54 0.09
CA GLN A 720 26.29 18.78 1.30
C GLN A 720 25.07 18.43 2.14
N THR A 721 25.07 17.19 2.62
CA THR A 721 24.15 16.66 3.63
C THR A 721 24.91 16.46 4.94
N LEU A 722 24.38 16.95 6.04
CA LEU A 722 24.83 16.63 7.39
C LEU A 722 23.65 16.07 8.19
N LEU A 723 23.79 14.86 8.67
CA LEU A 723 22.87 14.21 9.59
C LEU A 723 23.58 14.09 10.94
N LEU A 724 23.16 14.89 11.90
CA LEU A 724 23.86 15.10 13.16
C LEU A 724 23.03 14.63 14.35
N GLU A 725 23.70 14.03 15.34
CA GLU A 725 23.14 13.79 16.69
C GLU A 725 23.76 14.79 17.69
N TYR A 726 22.93 15.37 18.58
CA TYR A 726 23.36 16.33 19.60
C TYR A 726 22.59 16.23 20.91
#